data_9e11b9880e969a79a85b8eca1fedb0d3
#
_entry.id   9e11b9880e969a79a85b8eca1fedb0d3
#
_cell.length_a   1.000
_cell.length_b   1.000
_cell.length_c   1.000
_cell.angle_alpha   90.00
_cell.angle_beta   90.00
_cell.angle_gamma   90.00
#
_symmetry.space_group_name_H-M   'P 1'
#
loop_
_entity.id
_entity.type
_entity.pdbx_description
1 polymer ?
#
loop_
_entity_poly.entity_id
_entity_poly.type
_entity_poly.pdbx_seq_one_letter_code
_entity_poly.pdbx_strand_id
1 'polypeptide(L)'
;MEAEILALVEKQLTAYRPQQIRATLEMLDEGNTVPFIARYRKERTHSLDEVQIREIQAAYHQTETLEKRKTEVLKQIEEQGKLTTGLKQQIKQAATLTMVEDLYLPYKQKRRTKATIAKEAGLEPLAAWVLTFPQQGLRERLAAAVNPEVKLNTIEDVESGVHEILAEAFGEQAEIRAWIRKYTQHNGALVSEVKRQGKELDENGVYAIYYDFQAPLAQLAPHQVLAINRGEKEKVLRAKVAVEEAGIERYLNFRLVQKHRGPAVALVQAAYRDAYKRFIGPAIEREMRAELTSMAEHRAIKVFGENLYHLLMQAPLKGKVVLGFDPAYRTGCKLAVIDENGKFLDKLVIYPHRPAPQAKRAAAAKQLKDFIEKYHVEMIAIGNGTASRESEEFVAQVIKTIARPVYYVIVNEAGASVYSASPAARAAFPDLQVEERSAISIGRRLQDPLAELIKIDPQAVGVGQYQHDVAQKDLREQLDHVVETAVNQVGVNLNTASPELLTHISGLTKTTAQNIVKFREANGSYRTRQAIKSVPRLGPKAYEQSIGFLRIVDGDDELDNTGIHPESYPVVKALMKRLGLNLHDLGTPAFNQTLQQVKIAQLAAQLQVGEETLHDILEELQKPGRDLRDEMPAPLLRSDVLTLEDLQPGMQLQGTVRNVIDFGAFVDIGVKQDGLVHISKLKKGFVKHPSDVVAVGDIVTVWVESVDTKRNRIQLTMIPAEEQ
;
A
#
# COMPACT_ATOMS: atom_id res chain seq x y z
N MET A 1 -0.52 18.68 -21.72
CA MET A 1 -1.65 17.71 -21.59
C MET A 1 -2.34 17.54 -22.94
N GLU A 2 -2.52 16.29 -23.43
CA GLU A 2 -3.15 16.02 -24.73
C GLU A 2 -4.68 15.98 -24.57
N ALA A 3 -5.40 16.77 -25.37
CA ALA A 3 -6.86 16.92 -25.28
C ALA A 3 -7.62 15.59 -25.52
N GLU A 4 -7.07 14.72 -26.37
CA GLU A 4 -7.67 13.41 -26.68
C GLU A 4 -7.58 12.46 -25.47
N ILE A 5 -6.44 12.43 -24.78
CA ILE A 5 -6.27 11.62 -23.55
C ILE A 5 -7.19 12.12 -22.44
N LEU A 6 -7.28 13.45 -22.27
CA LEU A 6 -8.16 14.04 -21.28
C LEU A 6 -9.62 13.62 -21.48
N ALA A 7 -10.13 13.68 -22.73
CA ALA A 7 -11.49 13.26 -23.04
C ALA A 7 -11.75 11.76 -22.74
N LEU A 8 -10.74 10.90 -22.92
CA LEU A 8 -10.82 9.49 -22.58
C LEU A 8 -10.88 9.28 -21.04
N VAL A 9 -10.06 10.01 -20.28
CA VAL A 9 -10.05 9.96 -18.81
C VAL A 9 -11.38 10.44 -18.24
N GLU A 10 -11.95 11.54 -18.76
CA GLU A 10 -13.26 12.05 -18.36
C GLU A 10 -14.38 11.00 -18.59
N LYS A 11 -14.31 10.25 -19.67
CA LYS A 11 -15.25 9.17 -19.96
C LYS A 11 -15.05 7.95 -19.03
N GLN A 12 -13.83 7.69 -18.61
CA GLN A 12 -13.50 6.56 -17.75
C GLN A 12 -13.87 6.82 -16.28
N LEU A 13 -13.59 8.03 -15.79
CA LEU A 13 -13.77 8.42 -14.38
C LEU A 13 -15.13 9.08 -14.14
N THR A 14 -16.20 8.32 -14.27
CA THR A 14 -17.58 8.83 -14.11
C THR A 14 -17.96 9.26 -12.69
N ALA A 15 -17.14 8.91 -11.70
CA ALA A 15 -17.32 9.34 -10.31
C ALA A 15 -16.95 10.82 -10.09
N TYR A 16 -16.19 11.42 -11.01
CA TYR A 16 -15.75 12.82 -10.94
C TYR A 16 -16.39 13.67 -12.04
N ARG A 17 -16.60 14.96 -11.74
CA ARG A 17 -17.05 15.91 -12.75
C ARG A 17 -15.90 16.22 -13.73
N PRO A 18 -16.16 16.41 -15.03
CA PRO A 18 -15.10 16.75 -16.00
C PRO A 18 -14.25 17.96 -15.59
N GLN A 19 -14.87 18.96 -14.95
CA GLN A 19 -14.16 20.14 -14.43
C GLN A 19 -13.15 19.81 -13.33
N GLN A 20 -13.49 18.87 -12.44
CA GLN A 20 -12.57 18.41 -11.38
C GLN A 20 -11.35 17.71 -11.98
N ILE A 21 -11.57 16.82 -12.95
CA ILE A 21 -10.48 16.10 -13.64
C ILE A 21 -9.55 17.08 -14.34
N ARG A 22 -10.10 18.03 -15.11
CA ARG A 22 -9.31 19.06 -15.83
C ARG A 22 -8.49 19.91 -14.86
N ALA A 23 -9.15 20.52 -13.88
CA ALA A 23 -8.49 21.39 -12.92
C ALA A 23 -7.36 20.67 -12.18
N THR A 24 -7.58 19.39 -11.79
CA THR A 24 -6.57 18.58 -11.13
C THR A 24 -5.37 18.34 -12.03
N LEU A 25 -5.59 17.88 -13.26
CA LEU A 25 -4.50 17.58 -14.20
C LEU A 25 -3.74 18.83 -14.66
N GLU A 26 -4.45 19.96 -14.85
CA GLU A 26 -3.81 21.26 -15.14
C GLU A 26 -2.88 21.69 -14.01
N MET A 27 -3.34 21.62 -12.75
CA MET A 27 -2.51 21.99 -11.60
C MET A 27 -1.31 21.07 -11.42
N LEU A 28 -1.46 19.77 -11.67
CA LEU A 28 -0.33 18.83 -11.67
C LEU A 28 0.67 19.14 -12.79
N ASP A 29 0.20 19.47 -13.98
CA ASP A 29 1.04 19.87 -15.13
C ASP A 29 1.77 21.19 -14.86
N GLU A 30 1.14 22.12 -14.14
CA GLU A 30 1.77 23.35 -13.61
C GLU A 30 2.84 23.05 -12.53
N GLY A 31 3.02 21.80 -12.11
CA GLY A 31 3.98 21.36 -11.08
C GLY A 31 3.52 21.60 -9.65
N ASN A 32 2.21 21.68 -9.40
CA ASN A 32 1.69 21.66 -8.04
C ASN A 32 1.73 20.24 -7.47
N THR A 33 2.02 20.12 -6.19
CA THR A 33 2.05 18.84 -5.48
C THR A 33 0.66 18.42 -5.04
N VAL A 34 0.46 17.13 -4.85
CA VAL A 34 -0.84 16.58 -4.41
C VAL A 34 -1.30 17.16 -3.08
N PRO A 35 -0.48 17.22 -2.01
CA PRO A 35 -0.92 17.80 -0.74
C PRO A 35 -1.29 19.28 -0.84
N PHE A 36 -0.55 20.05 -1.65
CA PHE A 36 -0.85 21.47 -1.86
C PHE A 36 -2.20 21.66 -2.58
N ILE A 37 -2.47 20.88 -3.60
CA ILE A 37 -3.75 20.93 -4.32
C ILE A 37 -4.90 20.58 -3.38
N ALA A 38 -4.79 19.47 -2.64
CA ALA A 38 -5.82 18.98 -1.74
C ALA A 38 -6.13 19.99 -0.60
N ARG A 39 -5.10 20.65 -0.06
CA ARG A 39 -5.26 21.57 1.07
C ARG A 39 -5.61 22.99 0.66
N TYR A 40 -4.95 23.55 -0.38
CA TYR A 40 -5.00 24.98 -0.67
C TYR A 40 -5.66 25.33 -2.02
N ARG A 41 -6.16 24.36 -2.77
CA ARG A 41 -6.82 24.56 -4.07
C ARG A 41 -8.18 23.87 -4.15
N LYS A 42 -8.86 23.73 -2.99
CA LYS A 42 -10.17 23.08 -2.85
C LYS A 42 -11.23 23.68 -3.77
N GLU A 43 -11.27 24.99 -3.91
CA GLU A 43 -12.21 25.69 -4.79
C GLU A 43 -12.10 25.23 -6.26
N ARG A 44 -10.86 25.01 -6.74
CA ARG A 44 -10.63 24.57 -8.14
C ARG A 44 -10.99 23.10 -8.34
N THR A 45 -10.79 22.27 -7.32
CA THR A 45 -11.06 20.82 -7.38
C THR A 45 -12.44 20.43 -6.86
N HIS A 46 -13.20 21.38 -6.27
CA HIS A 46 -14.40 21.08 -5.49
C HIS A 46 -14.13 20.04 -4.41
N SER A 47 -13.14 20.33 -3.56
CA SER A 47 -12.77 19.58 -2.35
C SER A 47 -12.32 18.12 -2.59
N LEU A 48 -11.58 17.85 -3.66
CA LEU A 48 -10.92 16.54 -3.84
C LEU A 48 -9.81 16.36 -2.80
N ASP A 49 -9.75 15.19 -2.20
CA ASP A 49 -8.68 14.76 -1.31
C ASP A 49 -7.47 14.21 -2.05
N GLU A 50 -6.39 13.92 -1.32
CA GLU A 50 -5.14 13.41 -1.88
C GLU A 50 -5.31 12.07 -2.61
N VAL A 51 -6.21 11.19 -2.12
CA VAL A 51 -6.47 9.88 -2.72
C VAL A 51 -7.16 10.07 -4.08
N GLN A 52 -8.17 10.93 -4.14
CA GLN A 52 -8.93 11.22 -5.35
C GLN A 52 -8.06 11.91 -6.42
N ILE A 53 -7.19 12.84 -6.01
CA ILE A 53 -6.24 13.50 -6.90
C ILE A 53 -5.27 12.49 -7.52
N ARG A 54 -4.72 11.56 -6.70
CA ARG A 54 -3.82 10.50 -7.19
C ARG A 54 -4.54 9.50 -8.08
N GLU A 55 -5.81 9.20 -7.82
CA GLU A 55 -6.63 8.35 -8.70
C GLU A 55 -6.78 8.96 -10.10
N ILE A 56 -7.06 10.25 -10.18
CA ILE A 56 -7.16 10.98 -11.44
C ILE A 56 -5.80 10.97 -12.17
N GLN A 57 -4.70 11.22 -11.45
CA GLN A 57 -3.34 11.18 -12.00
C GLN A 57 -2.99 9.80 -12.55
N ALA A 58 -3.27 8.74 -11.81
CA ALA A 58 -3.02 7.37 -12.21
C ALA A 58 -3.83 6.97 -13.46
N ALA A 59 -5.11 7.34 -13.51
CA ALA A 59 -5.96 7.10 -14.68
C ALA A 59 -5.43 7.81 -15.93
N TYR A 60 -4.93 9.04 -15.78
CA TYR A 60 -4.30 9.76 -16.90
C TYR A 60 -3.07 9.03 -17.42
N HIS A 61 -2.15 8.61 -16.57
CA HIS A 61 -0.94 7.88 -16.97
C HIS A 61 -1.24 6.51 -17.58
N GLN A 62 -2.24 5.80 -17.06
CA GLN A 62 -2.68 4.53 -17.66
C GLN A 62 -3.25 4.74 -19.07
N THR A 63 -4.09 5.74 -19.25
CA THR A 63 -4.68 6.09 -20.55
C THR A 63 -3.59 6.55 -21.54
N GLU A 64 -2.66 7.38 -21.09
CA GLU A 64 -1.52 7.82 -21.89
C GLU A 64 -0.68 6.64 -22.37
N THR A 65 -0.40 5.69 -21.47
CA THR A 65 0.35 4.47 -21.78
C THR A 65 -0.37 3.62 -22.82
N LEU A 66 -1.68 3.46 -22.71
CA LEU A 66 -2.50 2.73 -23.67
C LEU A 66 -2.49 3.39 -25.04
N GLU A 67 -2.69 4.71 -25.12
CA GLU A 67 -2.72 5.44 -26.39
C GLU A 67 -1.33 5.49 -27.08
N LYS A 68 -0.25 5.63 -26.32
CA LYS A 68 1.11 5.47 -26.83
C LYS A 68 1.31 4.08 -27.45
N ARG A 69 0.86 3.03 -26.76
CA ARG A 69 0.98 1.66 -27.26
C ARG A 69 0.16 1.41 -28.53
N LYS A 70 -1.07 1.93 -28.60
CA LYS A 70 -1.88 1.87 -29.83
C LYS A 70 -1.16 2.52 -31.01
N THR A 71 -0.59 3.71 -30.79
CA THR A 71 0.15 4.45 -31.83
C THR A 71 1.36 3.67 -32.34
N GLU A 72 2.14 3.07 -31.41
CA GLU A 72 3.28 2.22 -31.77
C GLU A 72 2.86 1.01 -32.60
N VAL A 73 1.82 0.30 -32.17
CA VAL A 73 1.31 -0.89 -32.86
C VAL A 73 0.79 -0.54 -34.25
N LEU A 74 0.03 0.54 -34.38
CA LEU A 74 -0.46 1.01 -35.69
C LEU A 74 0.70 1.29 -36.64
N LYS A 75 1.74 1.99 -36.19
CA LYS A 75 2.93 2.28 -36.96
C LYS A 75 3.66 1.01 -37.43
N GLN A 76 3.86 0.05 -36.51
CA GLN A 76 4.55 -1.21 -36.83
C GLN A 76 3.79 -2.07 -37.85
N ILE A 77 2.45 -2.09 -37.78
CA ILE A 77 1.64 -2.81 -38.77
C ILE A 77 1.62 -2.09 -40.14
N GLU A 78 1.60 -0.75 -40.12
CA GLU A 78 1.63 0.07 -41.33
C GLU A 78 2.97 -0.09 -42.09
N GLU A 79 4.10 -0.09 -41.35
CA GLU A 79 5.44 -0.38 -41.91
C GLU A 79 5.53 -1.76 -42.60
N GLN A 80 4.71 -2.73 -42.15
CA GLN A 80 4.60 -4.04 -42.79
C GLN A 80 3.65 -4.04 -44.00
N GLY A 81 2.99 -2.94 -44.30
CA GLY A 81 2.00 -2.86 -45.38
C GLY A 81 0.72 -3.65 -45.15
N LYS A 82 0.43 -4.01 -43.88
CA LYS A 82 -0.69 -4.91 -43.50
C LYS A 82 -1.83 -4.19 -42.78
N LEU A 83 -1.75 -2.86 -42.58
CA LEU A 83 -2.76 -2.10 -41.86
C LEU A 83 -4.01 -1.89 -42.70
N THR A 84 -5.09 -2.57 -42.37
CA THR A 84 -6.41 -2.37 -42.95
C THR A 84 -7.23 -1.32 -42.16
N THR A 85 -8.21 -0.70 -42.82
CA THR A 85 -9.11 0.30 -42.20
C THR A 85 -9.86 -0.31 -41.00
N GLY A 86 -10.33 -1.57 -41.11
CA GLY A 86 -11.00 -2.29 -40.04
C GLY A 86 -10.09 -2.55 -38.84
N LEU A 87 -8.86 -3.03 -39.08
CA LEU A 87 -7.88 -3.27 -38.01
C LEU A 87 -7.48 -1.99 -37.31
N LYS A 88 -7.27 -0.89 -38.05
CA LYS A 88 -7.00 0.43 -37.50
C LYS A 88 -8.09 0.88 -36.54
N GLN A 89 -9.36 0.66 -36.91
CA GLN A 89 -10.51 1.01 -36.07
C GLN A 89 -10.58 0.13 -34.83
N GLN A 90 -10.36 -1.18 -34.95
CA GLN A 90 -10.33 -2.12 -33.82
C GLN A 90 -9.25 -1.75 -32.80
N ILE A 91 -8.03 -1.45 -33.24
CA ILE A 91 -6.92 -1.03 -32.38
C ILE A 91 -7.26 0.29 -31.67
N LYS A 92 -7.79 1.29 -32.39
CA LYS A 92 -8.21 2.55 -31.79
C LYS A 92 -9.30 2.37 -30.72
N GLN A 93 -10.24 1.45 -30.94
CA GLN A 93 -11.33 1.16 -30.01
C GLN A 93 -10.96 0.21 -28.86
N ALA A 94 -9.77 -0.40 -28.90
CA ALA A 94 -9.33 -1.30 -27.84
C ALA A 94 -9.30 -0.60 -26.48
N ALA A 95 -9.98 -1.15 -25.50
CA ALA A 95 -10.11 -0.56 -24.17
C ALA A 95 -8.95 -0.91 -23.23
N THR A 96 -8.16 -1.93 -23.56
CA THR A 96 -7.07 -2.44 -22.70
C THR A 96 -5.83 -2.77 -23.52
N LEU A 97 -4.67 -2.75 -22.85
CA LEU A 97 -3.41 -3.18 -23.46
C LEU A 97 -3.49 -4.62 -23.99
N THR A 98 -4.15 -5.51 -23.27
CA THR A 98 -4.36 -6.92 -23.68
C THR A 98 -5.08 -7.00 -25.02
N MET A 99 -6.14 -6.20 -25.21
CA MET A 99 -6.85 -6.16 -26.50
C MET A 99 -5.95 -5.66 -27.64
N VAL A 100 -5.12 -4.66 -27.39
CA VAL A 100 -4.14 -4.15 -28.36
C VAL A 100 -3.12 -5.23 -28.70
N GLU A 101 -2.56 -5.92 -27.72
CA GLU A 101 -1.59 -7.00 -27.93
C GLU A 101 -2.18 -8.20 -28.67
N ASP A 102 -3.44 -8.59 -28.39
CA ASP A 102 -4.11 -9.65 -29.14
C ASP A 102 -4.32 -9.29 -30.61
N LEU A 103 -4.70 -8.04 -30.92
CA LEU A 103 -4.82 -7.55 -32.29
C LEU A 103 -3.46 -7.44 -33.01
N TYR A 104 -2.42 -7.16 -32.26
CA TYR A 104 -1.05 -7.06 -32.79
C TYR A 104 -0.36 -8.43 -32.98
N LEU A 105 -0.80 -9.47 -32.25
CA LEU A 105 -0.14 -10.77 -32.19
C LEU A 105 0.18 -11.41 -33.57
N PRO A 106 -0.70 -11.37 -34.60
CA PRO A 106 -0.41 -11.90 -35.92
C PRO A 106 0.71 -11.14 -36.67
N TYR A 107 0.98 -9.89 -36.29
CA TYR A 107 1.92 -8.98 -36.95
C TYR A 107 3.25 -8.86 -36.21
N LYS A 108 3.33 -9.40 -35.00
CA LYS A 108 4.52 -9.36 -34.16
C LYS A 108 5.65 -10.19 -34.79
N GLN A 109 6.85 -9.62 -34.84
CA GLN A 109 8.02 -10.36 -35.30
C GLN A 109 8.25 -11.59 -34.39
N LYS A 110 8.30 -12.76 -35.01
CA LYS A 110 8.48 -14.04 -34.33
C LYS A 110 9.81 -14.68 -34.66
N ARG A 111 10.27 -15.56 -33.80
CA ARG A 111 11.32 -16.50 -34.17
C ARG A 111 10.73 -17.48 -35.18
N ARG A 112 11.59 -18.10 -36.01
CA ARG A 112 11.18 -19.10 -37.00
C ARG A 112 10.44 -20.26 -36.34
N THR A 113 9.14 -20.38 -36.61
CA THR A 113 8.23 -21.39 -36.05
C THR A 113 8.10 -22.56 -37.01
N LYS A 114 7.49 -23.67 -36.57
CA LYS A 114 7.12 -24.77 -37.48
C LYS A 114 6.15 -24.31 -38.55
N ALA A 115 5.20 -23.43 -38.21
CA ALA A 115 4.28 -22.82 -39.17
C ALA A 115 5.03 -21.97 -40.20
N THR A 116 6.05 -21.21 -39.79
CA THR A 116 6.90 -20.44 -40.70
C THR A 116 7.61 -21.34 -41.69
N ILE A 117 8.19 -22.44 -41.20
CA ILE A 117 8.85 -23.44 -42.04
C ILE A 117 7.87 -24.04 -43.06
N ALA A 118 6.66 -24.37 -42.64
CA ALA A 118 5.61 -24.91 -43.51
C ALA A 118 5.14 -23.89 -44.56
N LYS A 119 5.05 -22.62 -44.19
CA LYS A 119 4.74 -21.51 -45.14
C LYS A 119 5.85 -21.33 -46.17
N GLU A 120 7.11 -21.35 -45.75
CA GLU A 120 8.29 -21.30 -46.61
C GLU A 120 8.34 -22.50 -47.58
N ALA A 121 7.84 -23.66 -47.17
CA ALA A 121 7.69 -24.84 -48.03
C ALA A 121 6.47 -24.78 -48.95
N GLY A 122 5.73 -23.64 -48.98
CA GLY A 122 4.63 -23.42 -49.94
C GLY A 122 3.28 -23.98 -49.53
N LEU A 123 3.08 -24.39 -48.25
CA LEU A 123 1.84 -25.03 -47.81
C LEU A 123 0.70 -24.05 -47.44
N GLU A 124 0.93 -22.76 -47.43
CA GLU A 124 -0.07 -21.74 -47.03
C GLU A 124 -1.33 -21.75 -47.91
N PRO A 125 -1.25 -21.87 -49.30
CA PRO A 125 -2.43 -22.00 -50.14
C PRO A 125 -3.22 -23.28 -49.84
N LEU A 126 -2.53 -24.38 -49.49
CA LEU A 126 -3.17 -25.66 -49.13
C LEU A 126 -3.91 -25.55 -47.79
N ALA A 127 -3.32 -24.90 -46.80
CA ALA A 127 -3.98 -24.64 -45.54
C ALA A 127 -5.23 -23.74 -45.72
N ALA A 128 -5.16 -22.72 -46.56
CA ALA A 128 -6.32 -21.89 -46.89
C ALA A 128 -7.42 -22.71 -47.61
N TRP A 129 -7.05 -23.60 -48.50
CA TRP A 129 -8.01 -24.47 -49.17
C TRP A 129 -8.67 -25.46 -48.21
N VAL A 130 -7.96 -26.04 -47.26
CA VAL A 130 -8.52 -26.91 -46.21
C VAL A 130 -9.64 -26.22 -45.45
N LEU A 131 -9.54 -24.91 -45.19
CA LEU A 131 -10.57 -24.11 -44.54
C LEU A 131 -11.83 -23.87 -45.37
N THR A 132 -11.82 -24.22 -46.66
CA THR A 132 -13.05 -24.24 -47.49
C THR A 132 -13.87 -25.52 -47.30
N PHE A 133 -13.40 -26.46 -46.49
CA PHE A 133 -14.04 -27.76 -46.16
C PHE A 133 -14.39 -28.58 -47.39
N PRO A 134 -13.41 -28.95 -48.24
CA PRO A 134 -13.65 -29.75 -49.43
C PRO A 134 -14.24 -31.11 -49.06
N GLN A 135 -15.26 -31.54 -49.80
CA GLN A 135 -15.95 -32.81 -49.57
C GLN A 135 -15.17 -34.01 -50.13
N GLN A 136 -14.30 -33.76 -51.10
CA GLN A 136 -13.48 -34.79 -51.80
C GLN A 136 -12.11 -34.18 -52.16
N GLY A 137 -11.16 -35.05 -52.54
CA GLY A 137 -9.86 -34.63 -53.06
C GLY A 137 -8.85 -34.17 -52.00
N LEU A 138 -9.10 -34.32 -50.70
CA LEU A 138 -8.17 -33.86 -49.65
C LEU A 138 -6.86 -34.66 -49.73
N ARG A 139 -6.94 -36.00 -49.78
CA ARG A 139 -5.76 -36.88 -49.76
C ARG A 139 -4.93 -36.70 -51.04
N GLU A 140 -5.60 -36.59 -52.19
CA GLU A 140 -4.96 -36.36 -53.49
C GLU A 140 -4.19 -35.03 -53.51
N ARG A 141 -4.77 -34.00 -52.93
CA ARG A 141 -4.15 -32.70 -52.90
C ARG A 141 -3.02 -32.60 -51.87
N LEU A 142 -3.12 -33.29 -50.74
CA LEU A 142 -2.00 -33.46 -49.83
C LEU A 142 -0.85 -34.23 -50.47
N ALA A 143 -1.15 -35.33 -51.19
CA ALA A 143 -0.14 -36.08 -51.94
C ALA A 143 0.56 -35.28 -53.05
N ALA A 144 -0.19 -34.43 -53.73
CA ALA A 144 0.38 -33.55 -54.77
C ALA A 144 1.30 -32.47 -54.24
N ALA A 145 1.22 -32.16 -52.96
CA ALA A 145 2.08 -31.18 -52.28
C ALA A 145 3.36 -31.80 -51.66
N VAL A 146 3.55 -33.11 -51.80
CA VAL A 146 4.79 -33.80 -51.36
C VAL A 146 5.95 -33.30 -52.20
N ASN A 147 6.99 -32.75 -51.55
CA ASN A 147 8.19 -32.21 -52.20
C ASN A 147 9.42 -32.44 -51.31
N PRO A 148 10.26 -33.44 -51.63
CA PRO A 148 11.46 -33.75 -50.86
C PRO A 148 12.49 -32.61 -50.79
N GLU A 149 12.52 -31.71 -51.80
CA GLU A 149 13.46 -30.59 -51.84
C GLU A 149 13.26 -29.61 -50.72
N VAL A 150 12.02 -29.50 -50.22
CA VAL A 150 11.65 -28.65 -49.03
C VAL A 150 11.36 -29.50 -47.81
N LYS A 151 11.85 -30.75 -47.79
CA LYS A 151 11.71 -31.70 -46.67
C LYS A 151 10.25 -32.15 -46.39
N LEU A 152 9.39 -32.14 -47.39
CA LEU A 152 8.05 -32.71 -47.37
C LEU A 152 8.09 -34.07 -48.05
N ASN A 153 8.54 -35.10 -47.34
CA ASN A 153 8.82 -36.41 -47.93
C ASN A 153 7.58 -37.32 -48.04
N THR A 154 6.60 -37.07 -47.17
CA THR A 154 5.39 -37.90 -47.06
C THR A 154 4.12 -37.03 -47.01
N ILE A 155 2.96 -37.66 -47.20
CA ILE A 155 1.65 -37.01 -47.02
C ILE A 155 1.50 -36.51 -45.59
N GLU A 156 2.00 -37.29 -44.63
CA GLU A 156 2.00 -36.94 -43.18
C GLU A 156 2.84 -35.70 -42.90
N ASP A 157 3.97 -35.50 -43.60
CA ASP A 157 4.78 -34.27 -43.46
C ASP A 157 3.97 -33.05 -43.96
N VAL A 158 3.27 -33.19 -45.07
CA VAL A 158 2.42 -32.11 -45.63
C VAL A 158 1.24 -31.83 -44.71
N GLU A 159 0.56 -32.88 -44.21
CA GLU A 159 -0.54 -32.74 -43.26
C GLU A 159 -0.09 -32.05 -41.97
N SER A 160 1.07 -32.45 -41.43
CA SER A 160 1.67 -31.82 -40.26
C SER A 160 2.00 -30.35 -40.53
N GLY A 161 2.52 -30.01 -41.70
CA GLY A 161 2.79 -28.63 -42.08
C GLY A 161 1.52 -27.76 -42.17
N VAL A 162 0.47 -28.29 -42.79
CA VAL A 162 -0.85 -27.64 -42.86
C VAL A 162 -1.43 -27.47 -41.45
N HIS A 163 -1.35 -28.51 -40.59
CA HIS A 163 -1.78 -28.47 -39.21
C HIS A 163 -1.09 -27.35 -38.43
N GLU A 164 0.25 -27.22 -38.52
CA GLU A 164 1.00 -26.19 -37.84
C GLU A 164 0.60 -24.75 -38.29
N ILE A 165 0.36 -24.56 -39.61
CA ILE A 165 -0.13 -23.28 -40.15
C ILE A 165 -1.49 -22.93 -39.56
N LEU A 166 -2.43 -23.88 -39.55
CA LEU A 166 -3.78 -23.72 -39.04
C LEU A 166 -3.77 -23.47 -37.52
N ALA A 167 -2.99 -24.26 -36.77
CA ALA A 167 -2.88 -24.10 -35.31
C ALA A 167 -2.32 -22.72 -34.91
N GLU A 168 -1.28 -22.22 -35.60
CA GLU A 168 -0.76 -20.87 -35.38
C GLU A 168 -1.83 -19.84 -35.72
N ALA A 169 -2.49 -19.94 -36.87
CA ALA A 169 -3.51 -18.98 -37.30
C ALA A 169 -4.70 -18.90 -36.32
N PHE A 170 -5.17 -20.05 -35.80
CA PHE A 170 -6.25 -20.08 -34.81
C PHE A 170 -5.77 -19.51 -33.44
N GLY A 171 -4.53 -19.82 -33.05
CA GLY A 171 -3.93 -19.34 -31.83
C GLY A 171 -3.79 -17.81 -31.75
N GLU A 172 -3.77 -17.13 -32.89
CA GLU A 172 -3.57 -15.70 -33.01
C GLU A 172 -4.86 -14.90 -33.24
N GLN A 173 -6.01 -15.56 -33.38
CA GLN A 173 -7.28 -14.86 -33.56
C GLN A 173 -7.69 -14.14 -32.28
N ALA A 174 -7.69 -12.80 -32.32
CA ALA A 174 -8.03 -11.94 -31.19
C ALA A 174 -9.44 -12.26 -30.63
N GLU A 175 -10.43 -12.52 -31.50
CA GLU A 175 -11.79 -12.85 -31.10
C GLU A 175 -11.87 -14.17 -30.30
N ILE A 176 -11.14 -15.19 -30.75
CA ILE A 176 -11.06 -16.49 -30.05
C ILE A 176 -10.41 -16.32 -28.70
N ARG A 177 -9.29 -15.62 -28.64
CA ARG A 177 -8.58 -15.33 -27.37
C ARG A 177 -9.47 -14.56 -26.42
N ALA A 178 -10.14 -13.50 -26.89
CA ALA A 178 -11.05 -12.70 -26.07
C ALA A 178 -12.20 -13.52 -25.48
N TRP A 179 -12.81 -14.42 -26.30
CA TRP A 179 -13.88 -15.27 -25.83
C TRP A 179 -13.39 -16.29 -24.78
N ILE A 180 -12.28 -16.99 -25.06
CA ILE A 180 -11.71 -17.99 -24.14
C ILE A 180 -11.28 -17.32 -22.83
N ARG A 181 -10.68 -16.13 -22.89
CA ARG A 181 -10.34 -15.30 -21.71
C ARG A 181 -11.56 -15.05 -20.85
N LYS A 182 -12.62 -14.52 -21.46
CA LYS A 182 -13.88 -14.23 -20.75
C LYS A 182 -14.51 -15.51 -20.19
N TYR A 183 -14.49 -16.60 -20.93
CA TYR A 183 -14.98 -17.88 -20.46
C TYR A 183 -14.19 -18.40 -19.25
N THR A 184 -12.85 -18.34 -19.31
CA THR A 184 -11.96 -18.75 -18.22
C THR A 184 -12.14 -17.85 -16.99
N GLN A 185 -12.30 -16.55 -17.17
CA GLN A 185 -12.54 -15.61 -16.08
C GLN A 185 -13.81 -15.94 -15.29
N HIS A 186 -14.89 -16.38 -15.98
CA HIS A 186 -16.18 -16.68 -15.34
C HIS A 186 -16.26 -18.13 -14.80
N ASN A 187 -15.65 -19.09 -15.48
CA ASN A 187 -15.82 -20.51 -15.18
C ASN A 187 -14.53 -21.17 -14.65
N GLY A 188 -13.44 -20.42 -14.61
CA GLY A 188 -12.15 -20.92 -14.14
C GLY A 188 -12.06 -20.97 -12.62
N ALA A 189 -11.23 -21.86 -12.12
CA ALA A 189 -10.88 -22.00 -10.71
C ALA A 189 -9.37 -22.03 -10.54
N LEU A 190 -8.87 -21.40 -9.47
CA LEU A 190 -7.50 -21.59 -9.01
C LEU A 190 -7.43 -22.92 -8.26
N VAL A 191 -6.57 -23.79 -8.72
CA VAL A 191 -6.29 -25.09 -8.08
C VAL A 191 -4.86 -25.08 -7.56
N SER A 192 -4.67 -25.45 -6.29
CA SER A 192 -3.36 -25.59 -5.67
C SER A 192 -3.20 -26.98 -5.10
N GLU A 193 -2.06 -27.59 -5.34
CA GLU A 193 -1.67 -28.91 -4.88
C GLU A 193 -0.29 -28.87 -4.23
N VAL A 194 -0.06 -29.70 -3.22
CA VAL A 194 1.25 -29.85 -2.62
C VAL A 194 2.20 -30.61 -3.57
N LYS A 195 3.42 -30.14 -3.74
CA LYS A 195 4.46 -30.86 -4.49
C LYS A 195 4.94 -32.09 -3.71
N ARG A 196 5.54 -33.07 -4.40
CA ARG A 196 6.00 -34.34 -3.82
C ARG A 196 6.86 -34.16 -2.57
N GLN A 197 7.75 -33.17 -2.54
CA GLN A 197 8.62 -32.85 -1.40
C GLN A 197 8.09 -31.63 -0.62
N GLY A 198 6.92 -31.08 -0.98
CA GLY A 198 6.41 -29.86 -0.39
C GLY A 198 6.09 -29.97 1.09
N LYS A 199 5.59 -31.13 1.55
CA LYS A 199 5.31 -31.37 2.98
C LYS A 199 6.55 -31.37 3.84
N GLU A 200 7.68 -31.81 3.31
CA GLU A 200 8.96 -31.83 4.00
C GLU A 200 9.54 -30.40 4.14
N LEU A 201 9.24 -29.54 3.17
CA LEU A 201 9.67 -28.13 3.19
C LEU A 201 8.79 -27.26 4.08
N ASP A 202 7.55 -27.69 4.34
CA ASP A 202 6.58 -26.98 5.19
C ASP A 202 6.45 -27.66 6.56
N GLU A 203 7.54 -27.69 7.33
CA GLU A 203 7.61 -28.35 8.64
C GLU A 203 6.53 -27.87 9.63
N ASN A 204 6.16 -26.60 9.54
CA ASN A 204 5.16 -25.98 10.41
C ASN A 204 3.73 -26.05 9.86
N GLY A 205 3.52 -26.60 8.66
CA GLY A 205 2.21 -26.71 8.01
C GLY A 205 1.58 -25.35 7.66
N VAL A 206 2.38 -24.34 7.36
CA VAL A 206 1.93 -22.98 7.03
C VAL A 206 0.99 -22.97 5.82
N TYR A 207 1.25 -23.85 4.84
CA TYR A 207 0.48 -23.97 3.62
C TYR A 207 -0.53 -25.14 3.62
N ALA A 208 -0.73 -25.79 4.75
CA ALA A 208 -1.55 -27.02 4.82
C ALA A 208 -2.97 -26.86 4.26
N ILE A 209 -3.58 -25.68 4.41
CA ILE A 209 -4.92 -25.38 3.87
C ILE A 209 -4.94 -25.28 2.34
N TYR A 210 -3.78 -25.15 1.69
CA TYR A 210 -3.62 -25.03 0.24
C TYR A 210 -3.05 -26.31 -0.41
N TYR A 211 -2.86 -27.39 0.35
CA TYR A 211 -2.33 -28.65 -0.17
C TYR A 211 -3.28 -29.37 -1.15
N ASP A 212 -4.56 -29.14 -0.98
CA ASP A 212 -5.63 -29.57 -1.89
C ASP A 212 -6.71 -28.48 -1.85
N PHE A 213 -6.50 -27.45 -2.66
CA PHE A 213 -7.32 -26.24 -2.62
C PHE A 213 -7.88 -25.96 -4.01
N GLN A 214 -9.17 -25.63 -4.06
CA GLN A 214 -9.83 -25.18 -5.28
C GLN A 214 -10.85 -24.09 -4.94
N ALA A 215 -10.79 -22.96 -5.66
CA ALA A 215 -11.81 -21.93 -5.57
C ALA A 215 -12.03 -21.23 -6.92
N PRO A 216 -13.28 -20.83 -7.25
CA PRO A 216 -13.58 -20.02 -8.43
C PRO A 216 -12.76 -18.72 -8.42
N LEU A 217 -12.26 -18.28 -9.59
CA LEU A 217 -11.44 -17.07 -9.70
C LEU A 217 -12.12 -15.84 -9.12
N ALA A 218 -13.43 -15.72 -9.30
CA ALA A 218 -14.23 -14.59 -8.82
C ALA A 218 -14.43 -14.56 -7.28
N GLN A 219 -14.12 -15.65 -6.57
CA GLN A 219 -14.33 -15.78 -5.12
C GLN A 219 -13.03 -15.81 -4.33
N LEU A 220 -11.88 -15.68 -5.00
CA LEU A 220 -10.57 -15.71 -4.37
C LEU A 220 -10.33 -14.44 -3.53
N ALA A 221 -9.99 -14.65 -2.28
CA ALA A 221 -9.55 -13.56 -1.42
C ALA A 221 -8.06 -13.20 -1.71
N PRO A 222 -7.67 -11.92 -1.62
CA PRO A 222 -6.30 -11.47 -1.89
C PRO A 222 -5.22 -12.25 -1.13
N HIS A 223 -5.43 -12.49 0.16
CA HIS A 223 -4.47 -13.23 0.98
C HIS A 223 -4.27 -14.69 0.53
N GLN A 224 -5.31 -15.33 -0.04
CA GLN A 224 -5.20 -16.69 -0.58
C GLN A 224 -4.28 -16.72 -1.81
N VAL A 225 -4.43 -15.73 -2.69
CA VAL A 225 -3.57 -15.60 -3.89
C VAL A 225 -2.12 -15.38 -3.47
N LEU A 226 -1.85 -14.45 -2.54
CA LEU A 226 -0.50 -14.17 -2.06
C LEU A 226 0.12 -15.35 -1.32
N ALA A 227 -0.65 -16.05 -0.48
CA ALA A 227 -0.19 -17.26 0.22
C ALA A 227 0.19 -18.38 -0.78
N ILE A 228 -0.64 -18.63 -1.79
CA ILE A 228 -0.37 -19.63 -2.83
C ILE A 228 0.87 -19.24 -3.64
N ASN A 229 1.00 -17.97 -4.03
CA ASN A 229 2.18 -17.49 -4.76
C ASN A 229 3.46 -17.65 -3.93
N ARG A 230 3.43 -17.35 -2.63
CA ARG A 230 4.56 -17.60 -1.70
C ARG A 230 4.88 -19.09 -1.63
N GLY A 231 3.88 -19.96 -1.45
CA GLY A 231 4.05 -21.40 -1.41
C GLY A 231 4.64 -21.98 -2.71
N GLU A 232 4.32 -21.42 -3.88
CA GLU A 232 4.96 -21.78 -5.15
C GLU A 232 6.43 -21.33 -5.21
N LYS A 233 6.72 -20.10 -4.77
CA LYS A 233 8.08 -19.54 -4.69
C LYS A 233 8.98 -20.37 -3.75
N GLU A 234 8.44 -20.83 -2.64
CA GLU A 234 9.10 -21.70 -1.66
C GLU A 234 9.11 -23.19 -2.08
N LYS A 235 8.59 -23.50 -3.27
CA LYS A 235 8.54 -24.85 -3.85
C LYS A 235 7.67 -25.86 -3.09
N VAL A 236 6.84 -25.41 -2.18
CA VAL A 236 5.88 -26.24 -1.42
C VAL A 236 4.66 -26.58 -2.28
N LEU A 237 4.10 -25.58 -2.96
CA LEU A 237 2.87 -25.69 -3.73
C LEU A 237 3.13 -25.69 -5.25
N ARG A 238 2.16 -26.19 -5.98
CA ARG A 238 1.97 -26.01 -7.42
C ARG A 238 0.55 -25.52 -7.66
N ALA A 239 0.41 -24.41 -8.37
CA ALA A 239 -0.90 -23.87 -8.67
C ALA A 239 -1.13 -23.72 -10.18
N LYS A 240 -2.39 -23.84 -10.60
CA LYS A 240 -2.83 -23.66 -11.98
C LYS A 240 -4.24 -23.09 -12.02
N VAL A 241 -4.58 -22.45 -13.12
CA VAL A 241 -5.98 -22.10 -13.42
C VAL A 241 -6.59 -23.25 -14.21
N ALA A 242 -7.54 -23.93 -13.61
CA ALA A 242 -8.31 -25.00 -14.25
C ALA A 242 -9.63 -24.44 -14.80
N VAL A 243 -10.02 -24.88 -15.98
CA VAL A 243 -11.31 -24.53 -16.61
C VAL A 243 -11.86 -25.74 -17.35
N GLU A 244 -13.18 -25.85 -17.47
CA GLU A 244 -13.81 -26.91 -18.23
C GLU A 244 -13.55 -26.77 -19.74
N GLU A 245 -12.68 -27.61 -20.30
CA GLU A 245 -12.27 -27.55 -21.70
C GLU A 245 -13.41 -27.88 -22.68
N ALA A 246 -14.41 -28.69 -22.26
CA ALA A 246 -15.53 -29.04 -23.10
C ALA A 246 -16.35 -27.85 -23.58
N GLY A 247 -16.47 -26.81 -22.76
CA GLY A 247 -17.10 -25.53 -23.15
C GLY A 247 -16.31 -24.80 -24.23
N ILE A 248 -14.99 -24.77 -24.08
CA ILE A 248 -14.07 -24.17 -25.06
C ILE A 248 -14.09 -24.90 -26.36
N GLU A 249 -14.06 -26.25 -26.32
CA GLU A 249 -14.12 -27.10 -27.52
C GLU A 249 -15.44 -26.90 -28.28
N ARG A 250 -16.57 -26.81 -27.58
CA ARG A 250 -17.87 -26.51 -28.20
C ARG A 250 -17.86 -25.18 -28.92
N TYR A 251 -17.27 -24.14 -28.31
CA TYR A 251 -17.15 -22.83 -28.94
C TYR A 251 -16.24 -22.86 -30.18
N LEU A 252 -15.05 -23.48 -30.09
CA LEU A 252 -14.10 -23.54 -31.18
C LEU A 252 -14.71 -24.34 -32.36
N ASN A 253 -15.40 -25.47 -32.09
CA ASN A 253 -16.09 -26.21 -33.12
C ASN A 253 -17.22 -25.41 -33.77
N PHE A 254 -18.02 -24.68 -32.96
CA PHE A 254 -19.07 -23.79 -33.49
C PHE A 254 -18.47 -22.65 -34.35
N ARG A 255 -17.37 -22.05 -33.94
CA ARG A 255 -16.78 -20.88 -34.62
C ARG A 255 -16.01 -21.26 -35.86
N LEU A 256 -15.26 -22.37 -35.85
CA LEU A 256 -14.30 -22.75 -36.88
C LEU A 256 -14.83 -23.82 -37.85
N VAL A 257 -15.63 -24.78 -37.37
CA VAL A 257 -16.17 -25.89 -38.18
C VAL A 257 -17.62 -25.66 -38.56
N GLN A 258 -18.43 -25.07 -37.70
CA GLN A 258 -19.87 -24.82 -37.89
C GLN A 258 -20.63 -26.12 -38.24
N LYS A 259 -21.30 -26.14 -39.39
CA LYS A 259 -22.04 -27.28 -39.91
C LYS A 259 -21.31 -28.04 -41.00
N HIS A 260 -20.06 -27.68 -41.30
CA HIS A 260 -19.29 -28.33 -42.34
C HIS A 260 -19.06 -29.82 -42.04
N ARG A 261 -19.00 -30.63 -43.07
CA ARG A 261 -18.74 -32.05 -43.01
C ARG A 261 -17.61 -32.39 -44.01
N GLY A 262 -17.06 -33.58 -43.92
CA GLY A 262 -16.02 -34.04 -44.83
C GLY A 262 -14.66 -34.27 -44.17
N PRO A 263 -13.68 -34.76 -44.92
CA PRO A 263 -12.38 -35.19 -44.38
C PRO A 263 -11.55 -34.04 -43.76
N ALA A 264 -11.73 -32.82 -44.22
CA ALA A 264 -11.01 -31.65 -43.70
C ALA A 264 -11.42 -31.30 -42.26
N VAL A 265 -12.62 -31.72 -41.80
CA VAL A 265 -13.11 -31.40 -40.45
C VAL A 265 -12.18 -31.95 -39.38
N ALA A 266 -11.72 -33.19 -39.51
CA ALA A 266 -10.82 -33.80 -38.54
C ALA A 266 -9.50 -33.06 -38.40
N LEU A 267 -8.92 -32.59 -39.52
CA LEU A 267 -7.68 -31.81 -39.54
C LEU A 267 -7.85 -30.44 -38.87
N VAL A 268 -8.95 -29.73 -39.18
CA VAL A 268 -9.27 -28.45 -38.56
C VAL A 268 -9.52 -28.62 -37.06
N GLN A 269 -10.23 -29.69 -36.65
CA GLN A 269 -10.45 -29.98 -35.23
C GLN A 269 -9.15 -30.30 -34.49
N ALA A 270 -8.26 -31.09 -35.07
CA ALA A 270 -6.95 -31.36 -34.51
C ALA A 270 -6.13 -30.03 -34.33
N ALA A 271 -6.15 -29.18 -35.37
CA ALA A 271 -5.43 -27.90 -35.34
C ALA A 271 -5.94 -26.94 -34.28
N TYR A 272 -7.26 -26.78 -34.09
CA TYR A 272 -7.76 -25.85 -33.04
C TYR A 272 -7.57 -26.40 -31.63
N ARG A 273 -7.66 -27.72 -31.41
CA ARG A 273 -7.34 -28.35 -30.13
C ARG A 273 -5.87 -28.11 -29.76
N ASP A 274 -5.00 -28.25 -30.73
CA ASP A 274 -3.58 -28.01 -30.56
C ASP A 274 -3.29 -26.52 -30.35
N ALA A 275 -3.95 -25.61 -31.10
CA ALA A 275 -3.89 -24.17 -30.89
C ALA A 275 -4.26 -23.79 -29.44
N TYR A 276 -5.34 -24.35 -28.91
CA TYR A 276 -5.73 -24.14 -27.53
C TYR A 276 -4.66 -24.65 -26.56
N LYS A 277 -4.25 -25.92 -26.73
CA LYS A 277 -3.34 -26.59 -25.79
C LYS A 277 -1.94 -25.97 -25.75
N ARG A 278 -1.40 -25.54 -26.89
CA ARG A 278 -0.02 -25.00 -26.96
C ARG A 278 0.05 -23.49 -26.86
N PHE A 279 -0.91 -22.77 -27.41
CA PHE A 279 -0.80 -21.31 -27.54
C PHE A 279 -1.79 -20.56 -26.67
N ILE A 280 -3.11 -20.85 -26.77
CA ILE A 280 -4.13 -20.03 -26.12
C ILE A 280 -4.24 -20.33 -24.63
N GLY A 281 -4.43 -21.58 -24.25
CA GLY A 281 -4.65 -21.99 -22.87
C GLY A 281 -3.52 -21.54 -21.93
N PRO A 282 -2.24 -21.89 -22.23
CA PRO A 282 -1.11 -21.47 -21.38
C PRO A 282 -0.92 -19.95 -21.33
N ALA A 283 -1.27 -19.23 -22.40
CA ALA A 283 -1.18 -17.78 -22.42
C ALA A 283 -2.25 -17.14 -21.51
N ILE A 284 -3.50 -17.60 -21.63
CA ILE A 284 -4.62 -17.11 -20.81
C ILE A 284 -4.44 -17.50 -19.35
N GLU A 285 -3.94 -18.71 -19.06
CA GLU A 285 -3.62 -19.12 -17.70
C GLU A 285 -2.63 -18.16 -17.04
N ARG A 286 -1.51 -17.84 -17.72
CA ARG A 286 -0.53 -16.85 -17.22
C ARG A 286 -1.14 -15.47 -17.02
N GLU A 287 -2.01 -15.07 -17.94
CA GLU A 287 -2.72 -13.78 -17.87
C GLU A 287 -3.65 -13.75 -16.65
N MET A 288 -4.49 -14.76 -16.44
CA MET A 288 -5.37 -14.87 -15.27
C MET A 288 -4.58 -14.89 -13.96
N ARG A 289 -3.45 -15.63 -13.92
CA ARG A 289 -2.57 -15.64 -12.75
C ARG A 289 -1.95 -14.26 -12.48
N ALA A 290 -1.53 -13.54 -13.52
CA ALA A 290 -0.98 -12.20 -13.39
C ALA A 290 -2.05 -11.18 -12.93
N GLU A 291 -3.27 -11.26 -13.47
CA GLU A 291 -4.38 -10.40 -13.04
C GLU A 291 -4.77 -10.64 -11.58
N LEU A 292 -4.89 -11.91 -11.16
CA LEU A 292 -5.15 -12.27 -9.76
C LEU A 292 -4.05 -11.75 -8.83
N THR A 293 -2.79 -11.90 -9.22
CA THR A 293 -1.64 -11.43 -8.44
C THR A 293 -1.68 -9.90 -8.32
N SER A 294 -1.84 -9.19 -9.43
CA SER A 294 -1.91 -7.72 -9.44
C SER A 294 -3.07 -7.19 -8.58
N MET A 295 -4.25 -7.80 -8.68
CA MET A 295 -5.40 -7.44 -7.85
C MET A 295 -5.12 -7.66 -6.35
N ALA A 296 -4.52 -8.81 -6.01
CA ALA A 296 -4.19 -9.16 -4.64
C ALA A 296 -3.11 -8.23 -4.05
N GLU A 297 -2.06 -7.95 -4.83
CA GLU A 297 -1.00 -7.01 -4.46
C GLU A 297 -1.53 -5.60 -4.25
N HIS A 298 -2.33 -5.08 -5.18
CA HIS A 298 -2.92 -3.74 -5.07
C HIS A 298 -3.76 -3.61 -3.79
N ARG A 299 -4.60 -4.61 -3.48
CA ARG A 299 -5.40 -4.61 -2.26
C ARG A 299 -4.53 -4.67 -1.01
N ALA A 300 -3.53 -5.55 -0.97
CA ALA A 300 -2.62 -5.67 0.16
C ALA A 300 -1.80 -4.39 0.38
N ILE A 301 -1.26 -3.79 -0.69
CA ILE A 301 -0.51 -2.53 -0.63
C ILE A 301 -1.38 -1.40 -0.08
N LYS A 302 -2.66 -1.33 -0.48
CA LYS A 302 -3.60 -0.34 0.07
C LYS A 302 -3.75 -0.51 1.59
N VAL A 303 -4.00 -1.75 2.06
CA VAL A 303 -4.12 -2.05 3.50
C VAL A 303 -2.82 -1.72 4.25
N PHE A 304 -1.66 -2.02 3.66
CA PHE A 304 -0.36 -1.67 4.26
C PHE A 304 -0.19 -0.15 4.37
N GLY A 305 -0.65 0.60 3.37
CA GLY A 305 -0.68 2.06 3.43
C GLY A 305 -1.59 2.57 4.55
N GLU A 306 -2.79 2.03 4.69
CA GLU A 306 -3.72 2.34 5.77
C GLU A 306 -3.10 2.05 7.15
N ASN A 307 -2.48 0.88 7.33
CA ASN A 307 -1.80 0.51 8.56
C ASN A 307 -0.65 1.48 8.90
N LEU A 308 0.17 1.86 7.91
CA LEU A 308 1.24 2.83 8.11
C LEU A 308 0.67 4.20 8.50
N TYR A 309 -0.37 4.68 7.82
CA TYR A 309 -1.01 5.95 8.12
C TYR A 309 -1.46 6.01 9.58
N HIS A 310 -2.20 5.00 10.04
CA HIS A 310 -2.65 4.95 11.43
C HIS A 310 -1.49 4.85 12.44
N LEU A 311 -0.42 4.15 12.09
CA LEU A 311 0.78 4.08 12.92
C LEU A 311 1.47 5.44 13.06
N LEU A 312 1.56 6.22 11.97
CA LEU A 312 2.13 7.57 11.97
C LEU A 312 1.24 8.58 12.68
N MET A 313 -0.07 8.41 12.59
CA MET A 313 -1.08 9.31 13.16
C MET A 313 -1.46 8.99 14.61
N GLN A 314 -0.76 8.05 15.28
CA GLN A 314 -0.97 7.81 16.71
C GLN A 314 -0.71 9.06 17.54
N ALA A 315 -1.50 9.22 18.62
CA ALA A 315 -1.37 10.34 19.54
C ALA A 315 0.05 10.42 20.17
N PRO A 316 0.74 11.55 20.07
CA PRO A 316 2.05 11.72 20.70
C PRO A 316 1.90 11.86 22.23
N LEU A 317 2.81 11.25 22.97
CA LEU A 317 2.89 11.40 24.44
C LEU A 317 3.84 12.53 24.80
N LYS A 318 3.35 13.78 24.74
CA LYS A 318 4.15 15.00 24.98
C LYS A 318 4.44 15.22 26.47
N GLY A 319 5.57 15.87 26.78
CA GLY A 319 5.90 16.38 28.12
C GLY A 319 6.17 15.30 29.17
N LYS A 320 6.65 14.11 28.78
CA LYS A 320 6.98 13.01 29.67
C LYS A 320 8.42 12.58 29.54
N VAL A 321 9.06 12.28 30.69
CA VAL A 321 10.36 11.60 30.69
C VAL A 321 10.14 10.12 30.41
N VAL A 322 10.75 9.61 29.35
CA VAL A 322 10.54 8.25 28.85
C VAL A 322 11.81 7.43 28.96
N LEU A 323 11.67 6.19 29.41
CA LEU A 323 12.69 5.16 29.35
C LEU A 323 12.42 4.26 28.14
N GLY A 324 13.23 4.30 27.11
CA GLY A 324 13.23 3.32 26.05
C GLY A 324 13.92 2.05 26.51
N PHE A 325 13.28 0.91 26.30
CA PHE A 325 13.72 -0.41 26.69
C PHE A 325 13.78 -1.33 25.47
N ASP A 326 15.00 -1.70 25.06
CA ASP A 326 15.27 -2.64 23.95
C ASP A 326 15.56 -4.03 24.54
N PRO A 327 14.60 -4.99 24.46
CA PRO A 327 14.71 -6.30 25.09
C PRO A 327 15.74 -7.19 24.40
N ALA A 328 16.53 -7.94 25.18
CA ALA A 328 17.42 -8.97 24.64
C ALA A 328 17.78 -10.03 25.69
N TYR A 329 18.01 -11.28 25.25
CA TYR A 329 18.42 -12.35 26.16
C TYR A 329 19.92 -12.34 26.46
N ARG A 330 20.78 -12.48 25.42
CA ARG A 330 22.22 -12.73 25.57
C ARG A 330 23.03 -11.46 25.81
N THR A 331 22.75 -10.43 25.05
CA THR A 331 23.52 -9.18 25.08
C THR A 331 23.11 -8.23 26.19
N GLY A 332 22.10 -8.58 26.95
CA GLY A 332 21.47 -7.73 27.98
C GLY A 332 20.49 -6.72 27.35
N CYS A 333 19.48 -6.32 28.11
CA CYS A 333 18.52 -5.29 27.72
C CYS A 333 19.19 -3.91 27.76
N LYS A 334 19.02 -3.12 26.70
CA LYS A 334 19.57 -1.75 26.59
C LYS A 334 18.47 -0.77 26.94
N LEU A 335 18.80 0.11 27.82
CA LEU A 335 17.91 1.15 28.32
C LEU A 335 18.46 2.52 28.00
N ALA A 336 17.61 3.43 27.59
CA ALA A 336 17.97 4.83 27.37
C ALA A 336 16.88 5.74 27.90
N VAL A 337 17.25 6.72 28.72
CA VAL A 337 16.34 7.76 29.21
C VAL A 337 16.42 8.95 28.29
N ILE A 338 15.26 9.46 27.91
CA ILE A 338 15.09 10.70 27.16
C ILE A 338 14.20 11.67 27.96
N ASP A 339 14.52 12.95 27.85
CA ASP A 339 13.73 14.01 28.49
C ASP A 339 12.39 14.26 27.78
N GLU A 340 11.62 15.20 28.26
CA GLU A 340 10.30 15.59 27.73
C GLU A 340 10.33 16.03 26.25
N ASN A 341 11.49 16.41 25.73
CA ASN A 341 11.73 16.84 24.35
C ASN A 341 12.44 15.80 23.50
N GLY A 342 12.62 14.57 24.00
CA GLY A 342 13.29 13.49 23.30
C GLY A 342 14.82 13.60 23.27
N LYS A 343 15.42 14.48 24.09
CA LYS A 343 16.89 14.57 24.23
C LYS A 343 17.39 13.42 25.09
N PHE A 344 18.42 12.73 24.61
CA PHE A 344 19.08 11.64 25.34
C PHE A 344 19.75 12.17 26.62
N LEU A 345 19.48 11.51 27.76
CA LEU A 345 20.03 11.86 29.07
C LEU A 345 21.11 10.85 29.53
N ASP A 346 20.77 9.55 29.56
CA ASP A 346 21.65 8.51 30.07
C ASP A 346 21.24 7.13 29.54
N LYS A 347 22.13 6.15 29.69
CA LYS A 347 21.94 4.75 29.27
C LYS A 347 22.29 3.76 30.39
N LEU A 348 21.70 2.59 30.32
CA LEU A 348 21.98 1.47 31.23
C LEU A 348 21.84 0.15 30.49
N VAL A 349 22.68 -0.84 30.81
CA VAL A 349 22.52 -2.22 30.34
C VAL A 349 22.25 -3.13 31.53
N ILE A 350 21.15 -3.85 31.49
CA ILE A 350 20.76 -4.80 32.53
C ILE A 350 20.56 -6.20 31.97
N TYR A 351 20.65 -7.19 32.83
CA TYR A 351 20.57 -8.60 32.46
C TYR A 351 19.48 -9.35 33.24
N PRO A 352 18.20 -9.07 33.04
CA PRO A 352 17.11 -9.66 33.82
C PRO A 352 16.81 -11.11 33.43
N HIS A 353 17.21 -11.57 32.23
CA HIS A 353 16.79 -12.84 31.64
C HIS A 353 17.90 -13.89 31.59
N ARG A 354 17.52 -15.18 31.52
CA ARG A 354 18.45 -16.26 31.15
C ARG A 354 18.94 -16.02 29.70
N PRO A 355 20.19 -16.37 29.36
CA PRO A 355 21.16 -17.19 30.12
C PRO A 355 22.10 -16.40 31.06
N ALA A 356 21.80 -15.14 31.39
CA ALA A 356 22.64 -14.33 32.25
C ALA A 356 22.84 -14.99 33.64
N PRO A 357 24.05 -14.84 34.27
CA PRO A 357 24.34 -15.37 35.61
C PRO A 357 23.33 -14.86 36.67
N GLN A 358 23.06 -15.68 37.67
CA GLN A 358 22.09 -15.37 38.71
C GLN A 358 22.36 -14.04 39.45
N ALA A 359 23.65 -13.71 39.70
CA ALA A 359 24.06 -12.46 40.34
C ALA A 359 23.66 -11.24 39.51
N LYS A 360 23.86 -11.26 38.16
CA LYS A 360 23.43 -10.19 37.27
C LYS A 360 21.92 -10.05 37.22
N ARG A 361 21.18 -11.18 37.19
CA ARG A 361 19.72 -11.17 37.18
C ARG A 361 19.15 -10.62 38.51
N ALA A 362 19.74 -10.98 39.64
CA ALA A 362 19.33 -10.45 40.93
C ALA A 362 19.57 -8.94 41.10
N ALA A 363 20.66 -8.42 40.50
CA ALA A 363 20.97 -6.99 40.52
C ALA A 363 20.06 -6.16 39.61
N ALA A 364 19.52 -6.75 38.52
CA ALA A 364 18.82 -6.03 37.46
C ALA A 364 17.60 -5.23 37.98
N ALA A 365 16.80 -5.78 38.91
CA ALA A 365 15.64 -5.10 39.44
C ALA A 365 16.00 -3.83 40.22
N LYS A 366 17.06 -3.88 41.03
CA LYS A 366 17.54 -2.72 41.76
C LYS A 366 18.12 -1.66 40.82
N GLN A 367 18.92 -2.11 39.83
CA GLN A 367 19.49 -1.21 38.82
C GLN A 367 18.42 -0.45 38.04
N LEU A 368 17.36 -1.16 37.60
CA LEU A 368 16.23 -0.53 36.89
C LEU A 368 15.48 0.45 37.81
N LYS A 369 15.20 0.06 39.06
CA LYS A 369 14.53 0.93 40.03
C LYS A 369 15.32 2.20 40.27
N ASP A 370 16.61 2.09 40.63
CA ASP A 370 17.49 3.24 40.89
C ASP A 370 17.57 4.17 39.68
N PHE A 371 17.57 3.61 38.47
CA PHE A 371 17.62 4.38 37.21
C PHE A 371 16.32 5.13 36.93
N ILE A 372 15.16 4.51 37.17
CA ILE A 372 13.83 5.13 37.08
C ILE A 372 13.70 6.28 38.09
N GLU A 373 14.13 6.09 39.32
CA GLU A 373 14.07 7.10 40.37
C GLU A 373 15.02 8.26 40.11
N LYS A 374 16.26 7.99 39.66
CA LYS A 374 17.29 9.01 39.35
C LYS A 374 16.81 10.06 38.34
N TYR A 375 16.11 9.60 37.29
CA TYR A 375 15.67 10.46 36.19
C TYR A 375 14.18 10.81 36.25
N HIS A 376 13.48 10.45 37.32
CA HIS A 376 12.04 10.66 37.45
C HIS A 376 11.22 10.12 36.27
N VAL A 377 11.62 8.97 35.71
CA VAL A 377 10.96 8.35 34.56
C VAL A 377 9.49 8.10 34.86
N GLU A 378 8.61 8.60 34.03
CA GLU A 378 7.15 8.45 34.17
C GLU A 378 6.62 7.30 33.28
N MET A 379 7.27 7.06 32.14
CA MET A 379 6.83 6.11 31.14
C MET A 379 7.97 5.20 30.69
N ILE A 380 7.67 3.93 30.44
CA ILE A 380 8.60 2.94 29.91
C ILE A 380 8.07 2.44 28.56
N ALA A 381 8.80 2.67 27.50
CA ALA A 381 8.52 2.15 26.16
C ALA A 381 9.30 0.86 25.95
N ILE A 382 8.63 -0.28 25.91
CA ILE A 382 9.26 -1.60 25.74
C ILE A 382 9.09 -2.05 24.29
N GLY A 383 10.21 -2.34 23.60
CA GLY A 383 10.16 -2.91 22.25
C GLY A 383 9.43 -4.26 22.22
N ASN A 384 8.72 -4.53 21.12
CA ASN A 384 7.91 -5.75 20.96
C ASN A 384 8.67 -6.94 20.33
N GLY A 385 10.00 -6.88 20.25
CA GLY A 385 10.83 -7.94 19.66
C GLY A 385 11.15 -9.08 20.60
N THR A 386 12.35 -9.65 20.40
CA THR A 386 12.85 -10.80 21.17
C THR A 386 12.93 -10.45 22.66
N ALA A 387 12.45 -11.34 23.54
CA ALA A 387 12.41 -11.16 25.02
C ALA A 387 11.46 -10.01 25.51
N SER A 388 10.59 -9.50 24.65
CA SER A 388 9.66 -8.42 25.01
C SER A 388 8.77 -8.81 26.19
N ARG A 389 8.20 -10.02 26.16
CA ARG A 389 7.27 -10.50 27.20
C ARG A 389 7.93 -10.67 28.56
N GLU A 390 9.07 -11.33 28.58
CA GLU A 390 9.83 -11.51 29.83
C GLU A 390 10.28 -10.16 30.37
N SER A 391 10.58 -9.19 29.50
CA SER A 391 10.92 -7.83 29.88
C SER A 391 9.71 -7.07 30.43
N GLU A 392 8.55 -7.26 29.83
CA GLU A 392 7.27 -6.70 30.32
C GLU A 392 6.95 -7.19 31.74
N GLU A 393 7.01 -8.51 31.96
CA GLU A 393 6.82 -9.12 33.29
C GLU A 393 7.83 -8.58 34.32
N PHE A 394 9.10 -8.48 33.92
CA PHE A 394 10.15 -7.93 34.78
C PHE A 394 9.89 -6.45 35.11
N VAL A 395 9.56 -5.61 34.14
CA VAL A 395 9.26 -4.19 34.32
C VAL A 395 8.03 -4.03 35.22
N ALA A 396 6.95 -4.76 34.98
CA ALA A 396 5.73 -4.72 35.79
C ALA A 396 5.99 -5.06 37.27
N GLN A 397 6.88 -6.04 37.55
CA GLN A 397 7.29 -6.36 38.92
C GLN A 397 8.09 -5.23 39.57
N VAL A 398 8.99 -4.58 38.85
CA VAL A 398 9.83 -3.50 39.40
C VAL A 398 9.01 -2.25 39.66
N ILE A 399 8.12 -1.82 38.74
CA ILE A 399 7.33 -0.59 38.94
C ILE A 399 6.39 -0.66 40.11
N LYS A 400 5.88 -1.86 40.50
CA LYS A 400 5.09 -2.08 41.71
C LYS A 400 5.86 -1.74 43.01
N THR A 401 7.19 -1.72 42.96
CA THR A 401 8.04 -1.37 44.13
C THR A 401 8.34 0.14 44.21
N ILE A 402 7.88 0.94 43.26
CA ILE A 402 8.10 2.38 43.19
C ILE A 402 6.90 3.12 43.79
N ALA A 403 7.14 4.10 44.67
CA ALA A 403 6.07 4.80 45.41
C ALA A 403 5.20 5.71 44.54
N ARG A 404 5.69 6.18 43.41
CA ARG A 404 4.95 7.02 42.46
C ARG A 404 4.44 6.23 41.27
N PRO A 405 3.39 6.70 40.59
CA PRO A 405 2.92 6.03 39.38
C PRO A 405 3.99 6.02 38.26
N VAL A 406 4.27 4.85 37.73
CA VAL A 406 5.08 4.61 36.53
C VAL A 406 4.30 3.63 35.67
N TYR A 407 4.18 3.93 34.39
CA TYR A 407 3.45 3.10 33.45
C TYR A 407 4.37 2.57 32.35
N TYR A 408 3.96 1.52 31.68
CA TYR A 408 4.65 1.04 30.51
C TYR A 408 3.70 0.87 29.31
N VAL A 409 4.28 0.88 28.13
CA VAL A 409 3.62 0.64 26.84
C VAL A 409 4.52 -0.26 26.00
N ILE A 410 3.94 -1.26 25.34
CA ILE A 410 4.65 -2.04 24.33
C ILE A 410 4.65 -1.25 23.02
N VAL A 411 5.83 -0.97 22.50
CA VAL A 411 6.05 -0.16 21.30
C VAL A 411 6.53 -1.04 20.16
N ASN A 412 5.97 -0.86 18.98
CA ASN A 412 6.46 -1.55 17.78
C ASN A 412 7.90 -1.08 17.47
N GLU A 413 8.88 -2.00 17.56
CA GLU A 413 10.30 -1.71 17.30
C GLU A 413 10.73 -1.96 15.86
N ALA A 414 9.82 -2.37 14.95
CA ALA A 414 10.15 -2.63 13.56
C ALA A 414 10.92 -1.46 12.94
N GLY A 415 12.01 -1.77 12.24
CA GLY A 415 12.91 -0.78 11.64
C GLY A 415 13.80 0.00 12.63
N ALA A 416 13.66 -0.13 13.96
CA ALA A 416 14.51 0.58 14.91
C ALA A 416 16.01 0.20 14.75
N SER A 417 16.29 -1.07 14.51
CA SER A 417 17.64 -1.55 14.22
C SER A 417 18.18 -1.02 12.89
N VAL A 418 17.33 -0.86 11.87
CA VAL A 418 17.71 -0.28 10.57
C VAL A 418 18.10 1.19 10.76
N TYR A 419 17.26 1.98 11.46
CA TYR A 419 17.59 3.37 11.80
C TYR A 419 18.88 3.46 12.61
N SER A 420 19.03 2.66 13.66
CA SER A 420 20.18 2.70 14.59
C SER A 420 21.51 2.43 13.88
N ALA A 421 21.50 1.63 12.82
CA ALA A 421 22.67 1.37 11.97
C ALA A 421 22.91 2.45 10.90
N SER A 422 21.98 3.36 10.68
CA SER A 422 22.04 4.38 9.63
C SER A 422 23.15 5.42 9.87
N PRO A 423 23.63 6.10 8.80
CA PRO A 423 24.53 7.24 8.93
C PRO A 423 23.96 8.38 9.77
N ALA A 424 22.66 8.64 9.66
CA ALA A 424 21.96 9.69 10.42
C ALA A 424 22.01 9.42 11.93
N ALA A 425 21.69 8.19 12.35
CA ALA A 425 21.76 7.80 13.76
C ALA A 425 23.20 7.82 14.32
N ARG A 426 24.19 7.44 13.49
CA ARG A 426 25.60 7.53 13.88
C ARG A 426 26.06 8.97 14.04
N ALA A 427 25.61 9.87 13.19
CA ALA A 427 25.94 11.29 13.31
C ALA A 427 25.27 11.93 14.53
N ALA A 428 24.01 11.54 14.83
CA ALA A 428 23.29 12.04 16.00
C ALA A 428 23.86 11.53 17.34
N PHE A 429 24.39 10.29 17.35
CA PHE A 429 24.90 9.62 18.56
C PHE A 429 26.19 8.86 18.26
N PRO A 430 27.32 9.60 18.04
CA PRO A 430 28.60 8.98 17.65
C PRO A 430 29.16 8.04 18.72
N ASP A 431 28.94 8.32 19.99
CA ASP A 431 29.50 7.60 21.14
C ASP A 431 28.64 6.40 21.60
N LEU A 432 27.49 6.15 20.94
CA LEU A 432 26.58 5.06 21.31
C LEU A 432 26.69 3.88 20.35
N GLN A 433 26.46 2.68 20.87
CA GLN A 433 26.34 1.47 20.07
C GLN A 433 24.99 1.37 19.37
N VAL A 434 24.86 0.46 18.39
CA VAL A 434 23.64 0.31 17.56
C VAL A 434 22.41 0.03 18.44
N GLU A 435 22.53 -0.88 19.40
CA GLU A 435 21.44 -1.29 20.27
C GLU A 435 21.05 -0.20 21.28
N GLU A 436 22.01 0.65 21.69
CA GLU A 436 21.73 1.79 22.57
C GLU A 436 20.95 2.88 21.83
N ARG A 437 21.26 3.10 20.54
CA ARG A 437 20.49 3.98 19.66
C ARG A 437 19.09 3.44 19.41
N SER A 438 18.92 2.11 19.34
CA SER A 438 17.63 1.45 19.22
C SER A 438 16.75 1.77 20.44
N ALA A 439 17.27 1.68 21.65
CA ALA A 439 16.53 2.01 22.86
C ALA A 439 16.05 3.48 22.86
N ILE A 440 16.88 4.45 22.39
CA ILE A 440 16.47 5.82 22.22
C ILE A 440 15.31 5.95 21.22
N SER A 441 15.41 5.26 20.07
CA SER A 441 14.37 5.28 19.04
C SER A 441 13.04 4.72 19.57
N ILE A 442 13.08 3.60 20.32
CA ILE A 442 11.89 3.02 20.95
C ILE A 442 11.22 4.03 21.91
N GLY A 443 12.00 4.72 22.73
CA GLY A 443 11.48 5.77 23.62
C GLY A 443 10.85 6.95 22.86
N ARG A 444 11.50 7.43 21.81
CA ARG A 444 11.03 8.55 20.99
C ARG A 444 9.76 8.22 20.21
N ARG A 445 9.58 6.95 19.79
CA ARG A 445 8.35 6.49 19.14
C ARG A 445 7.11 6.64 20.02
N LEU A 446 7.28 6.54 21.34
CA LEU A 446 6.20 6.80 22.27
C LEU A 446 5.91 8.31 22.40
N GLN A 447 6.95 9.13 22.40
CA GLN A 447 6.79 10.59 22.51
C GLN A 447 6.21 11.21 21.25
N ASP A 448 6.74 10.85 20.06
CA ASP A 448 6.23 11.29 18.75
C ASP A 448 6.47 10.21 17.68
N PRO A 449 5.47 9.36 17.42
CA PRO A 449 5.56 8.31 16.41
C PRO A 449 5.93 8.82 15.03
N LEU A 450 5.28 9.89 14.57
CA LEU A 450 5.52 10.47 13.25
C LEU A 450 6.98 10.93 13.10
N ALA A 451 7.44 11.77 14.02
CA ALA A 451 8.78 12.37 13.95
C ALA A 451 9.92 11.33 14.01
N GLU A 452 9.67 10.18 14.62
CA GLU A 452 10.67 9.12 14.72
C GLU A 452 10.59 8.11 13.56
N LEU A 453 9.38 7.66 13.19
CA LEU A 453 9.19 6.63 12.15
C LEU A 453 9.59 7.12 10.75
N ILE A 454 9.45 8.39 10.45
CA ILE A 454 9.86 8.96 9.15
C ILE A 454 11.38 8.93 8.91
N LYS A 455 12.19 8.69 9.95
CA LYS A 455 13.65 8.53 9.83
C LYS A 455 14.04 7.15 9.28
N ILE A 456 13.06 6.26 9.12
CA ILE A 456 13.22 4.87 8.70
C ILE A 456 12.64 4.74 7.31
N ASP A 457 13.25 3.90 6.46
CA ASP A 457 12.62 3.49 5.21
C ASP A 457 11.24 2.88 5.53
N PRO A 458 10.13 3.42 5.00
CA PRO A 458 8.80 2.91 5.30
C PRO A 458 8.63 1.40 5.05
N GLN A 459 9.39 0.84 4.10
CA GLN A 459 9.41 -0.60 3.84
C GLN A 459 10.03 -1.42 4.99
N ALA A 460 10.83 -0.80 5.86
CA ALA A 460 11.38 -1.46 7.05
C ALA A 460 10.41 -1.44 8.25
N VAL A 461 9.34 -0.68 8.17
CA VAL A 461 8.26 -0.70 9.17
C VAL A 461 7.35 -1.89 8.88
N GLY A 462 7.08 -2.73 9.88
CA GLY A 462 6.18 -3.88 9.73
C GLY A 462 4.73 -3.45 9.65
N VAL A 463 4.15 -3.44 8.46
CA VAL A 463 2.78 -2.98 8.19
C VAL A 463 1.84 -4.10 7.69
N GLY A 464 2.34 -5.32 7.47
CA GLY A 464 1.50 -6.42 7.05
C GLY A 464 2.22 -7.73 6.77
N GLN A 465 1.47 -8.83 6.84
CA GLN A 465 1.99 -10.21 6.77
C GLN A 465 2.65 -10.56 5.41
N TYR A 466 2.15 -9.98 4.31
CA TYR A 466 2.63 -10.25 2.94
C TYR A 466 3.45 -9.11 2.34
N GLN A 467 3.98 -8.22 3.19
CA GLN A 467 4.72 -7.03 2.76
C GLN A 467 5.90 -7.33 1.82
N HIS A 468 6.57 -8.47 2.01
CA HIS A 468 7.71 -8.90 1.17
C HIS A 468 7.32 -9.74 -0.06
N ASP A 469 6.02 -10.01 -0.25
CA ASP A 469 5.51 -10.84 -1.35
C ASP A 469 4.77 -10.05 -2.41
N VAL A 470 4.66 -8.74 -2.25
CA VAL A 470 4.06 -7.83 -3.22
C VAL A 470 5.13 -7.12 -4.05
N ALA A 471 4.73 -6.46 -5.13
CA ALA A 471 5.59 -5.64 -5.97
C ALA A 471 6.24 -4.51 -5.13
N GLN A 472 7.56 -4.61 -4.88
CA GLN A 472 8.26 -3.72 -3.95
C GLN A 472 8.32 -2.27 -4.43
N LYS A 473 8.27 -2.03 -5.74
CA LYS A 473 8.20 -0.67 -6.30
C LYS A 473 6.88 0.00 -5.94
N ASP A 474 5.78 -0.70 -6.16
CA ASP A 474 4.42 -0.16 -5.93
C ASP A 474 4.16 0.00 -4.42
N LEU A 475 4.68 -0.94 -3.61
CA LEU A 475 4.66 -0.81 -2.15
C LEU A 475 5.39 0.45 -1.69
N ARG A 476 6.61 0.67 -2.17
CA ARG A 476 7.39 1.87 -1.80
C ARG A 476 6.65 3.13 -2.16
N GLU A 477 6.15 3.23 -3.39
CA GLU A 477 5.42 4.41 -3.88
C GLU A 477 4.20 4.70 -3.00
N GLN A 478 3.42 3.68 -2.65
CA GLN A 478 2.27 3.83 -1.76
C GLN A 478 2.67 4.28 -0.35
N LEU A 479 3.72 3.68 0.23
CA LEU A 479 4.17 4.04 1.58
C LEU A 479 4.77 5.45 1.63
N ASP A 480 5.51 5.87 0.60
CA ASP A 480 6.04 7.24 0.47
C ASP A 480 4.88 8.26 0.37
N HIS A 481 3.83 7.95 -0.39
CA HIS A 481 2.63 8.77 -0.46
C HIS A 481 1.92 8.91 0.90
N VAL A 482 1.85 7.83 1.66
CA VAL A 482 1.26 7.85 3.01
C VAL A 482 2.06 8.74 3.95
N VAL A 483 3.39 8.63 3.95
CA VAL A 483 4.26 9.47 4.76
C VAL A 483 4.10 10.95 4.37
N GLU A 484 4.12 11.26 3.07
CA GLU A 484 3.91 12.63 2.57
C GLU A 484 2.55 13.17 3.05
N THR A 485 1.49 12.41 2.91
CA THR A 485 0.14 12.80 3.35
C THR A 485 0.10 13.06 4.85
N ALA A 486 0.59 12.13 5.68
CA ALA A 486 0.58 12.25 7.14
C ALA A 486 1.36 13.50 7.62
N VAL A 487 2.57 13.72 7.09
CA VAL A 487 3.42 14.85 7.47
C VAL A 487 2.77 16.19 7.11
N ASN A 488 2.19 16.31 5.91
CA ASN A 488 1.56 17.55 5.46
C ASN A 488 0.22 17.82 6.18
N GLN A 489 -0.55 16.78 6.53
CA GLN A 489 -1.78 16.95 7.31
C GLN A 489 -1.51 17.42 8.75
N VAL A 490 -0.48 16.88 9.41
CA VAL A 490 -0.08 17.28 10.76
C VAL A 490 0.53 18.69 10.76
N GLY A 491 1.32 19.01 9.73
CA GLY A 491 2.16 20.19 9.67
C GLY A 491 3.41 20.05 10.55
N VAL A 492 4.40 20.89 10.33
CA VAL A 492 5.72 20.72 10.93
C VAL A 492 6.22 22.03 11.54
N ASN A 493 6.68 21.98 12.80
CA ASN A 493 7.33 23.14 13.43
C ASN A 493 8.73 23.35 12.82
N LEU A 494 8.90 24.48 12.16
CA LEU A 494 10.11 24.87 11.44
C LEU A 494 11.36 24.93 12.33
N ASN A 495 11.17 25.29 13.61
CA ASN A 495 12.26 25.48 14.56
C ASN A 495 12.74 24.18 15.22
N THR A 496 11.94 23.12 15.19
CA THR A 496 12.29 21.83 15.82
C THR A 496 12.47 20.68 14.82
N ALA A 497 11.96 20.85 13.60
CA ALA A 497 11.97 19.79 12.58
C ALA A 497 13.38 19.34 12.20
N SER A 498 13.51 18.02 12.00
CA SER A 498 14.72 17.42 11.41
C SER A 498 14.73 17.58 9.87
N PRO A 499 15.90 17.49 9.22
CA PRO A 499 15.97 17.50 7.76
C PRO A 499 15.13 16.38 7.11
N GLU A 500 15.09 15.19 7.75
CA GLU A 500 14.30 14.04 7.29
C GLU A 500 12.81 14.38 7.26
N LEU A 501 12.29 14.98 8.35
CA LEU A 501 10.88 15.40 8.44
C LEU A 501 10.55 16.46 7.38
N LEU A 502 11.39 17.47 7.23
CA LEU A 502 11.21 18.53 6.25
C LEU A 502 11.22 18.01 4.79
N THR A 503 11.92 16.92 4.50
CA THR A 503 11.97 16.36 3.15
C THR A 503 10.60 15.86 2.67
N HIS A 504 9.69 15.52 3.58
CA HIS A 504 8.33 15.08 3.27
C HIS A 504 7.32 16.23 3.17
N ILE A 505 7.74 17.45 3.46
CA ILE A 505 6.89 18.63 3.23
C ILE A 505 6.78 18.92 1.73
N SER A 506 5.55 19.16 1.29
CA SER A 506 5.19 19.54 -0.05
C SER A 506 6.15 20.60 -0.63
N GLY A 507 6.68 20.37 -1.81
CA GLY A 507 7.57 21.32 -2.50
C GLY A 507 9.02 21.39 -1.97
N LEU A 508 9.37 20.72 -0.88
CA LEU A 508 10.75 20.66 -0.38
C LEU A 508 11.48 19.43 -0.94
N THR A 509 12.78 19.60 -1.13
CA THR A 509 13.72 18.54 -1.51
C THR A 509 14.69 18.26 -0.37
N LYS A 510 15.41 17.15 -0.40
CA LYS A 510 16.45 16.84 0.59
C LYS A 510 17.45 18.00 0.75
N THR A 511 17.83 18.67 -0.34
CA THR A 511 18.77 19.80 -0.31
C THR A 511 18.17 21.01 0.37
N THR A 512 16.93 21.38 0.02
CA THR A 512 16.26 22.54 0.64
C THR A 512 15.95 22.28 2.11
N ALA A 513 15.53 21.07 2.49
CA ALA A 513 15.33 20.66 3.88
C ALA A 513 16.61 20.81 4.72
N GLN A 514 17.76 20.34 4.21
CA GLN A 514 19.05 20.52 4.86
C GLN A 514 19.45 21.99 4.97
N ASN A 515 19.21 22.80 3.93
CA ASN A 515 19.54 24.22 3.95
C ASN A 515 18.67 24.99 4.96
N ILE A 516 17.41 24.62 5.14
CA ILE A 516 16.51 25.21 6.16
C ILE A 516 17.12 24.98 7.55
N VAL A 517 17.55 23.76 7.87
CA VAL A 517 18.14 23.45 9.17
C VAL A 517 19.47 24.18 9.37
N LYS A 518 20.37 24.16 8.38
CA LYS A 518 21.66 24.89 8.44
C LYS A 518 21.46 26.41 8.62
N PHE A 519 20.47 26.97 7.94
CA PHE A 519 20.15 28.39 8.08
C PHE A 519 19.70 28.72 9.51
N ARG A 520 18.85 27.86 10.10
CA ARG A 520 18.40 27.96 11.49
C ARG A 520 19.57 27.87 12.48
N GLU A 521 20.49 26.94 12.27
CA GLU A 521 21.67 26.78 13.12
C GLU A 521 22.62 27.98 13.05
N ALA A 522 22.74 28.60 11.88
CA ALA A 522 23.62 29.75 11.66
C ALA A 522 23.02 31.08 12.12
N ASN A 523 21.70 31.27 12.00
CA ASN A 523 21.03 32.57 12.19
C ASN A 523 20.06 32.59 13.38
N GLY A 524 19.89 31.46 14.08
CA GLY A 524 18.90 31.32 15.16
C GLY A 524 17.52 30.89 14.64
N SER A 525 16.56 30.79 15.55
CA SER A 525 15.20 30.35 15.25
C SER A 525 14.48 31.29 14.28
N TYR A 526 13.70 30.72 13.38
CA TYR A 526 12.80 31.49 12.51
C TYR A 526 11.74 32.21 13.36
N ARG A 527 11.56 33.51 13.14
CA ARG A 527 10.54 34.32 13.81
C ARG A 527 9.29 34.50 12.95
N THR A 528 9.42 34.42 11.62
CA THR A 528 8.33 34.54 10.66
C THR A 528 8.48 33.54 9.53
N ARG A 529 7.37 33.13 8.93
CA ARG A 529 7.36 32.29 7.70
C ARG A 529 8.08 32.93 6.52
N GLN A 530 8.08 34.29 6.45
CA GLN A 530 8.79 35.02 5.39
C GLN A 530 10.30 34.83 5.43
N ALA A 531 10.88 34.64 6.62
CA ALA A 531 12.32 34.45 6.79
C ALA A 531 12.87 33.23 6.01
N ILE A 532 12.04 32.24 5.73
CA ILE A 532 12.40 31.07 4.91
C ILE A 532 12.83 31.45 3.49
N LYS A 533 12.35 32.56 2.93
CA LYS A 533 12.74 33.02 1.58
C LYS A 533 14.23 33.28 1.44
N SER A 534 14.91 33.52 2.57
CA SER A 534 16.36 33.74 2.61
C SER A 534 17.18 32.46 2.58
N VAL A 535 16.53 31.29 2.64
CA VAL A 535 17.20 29.98 2.60
C VAL A 535 17.73 29.68 1.18
N PRO A 536 19.03 29.36 1.03
CA PRO A 536 19.61 29.07 -0.26
C PRO A 536 18.89 27.92 -1.00
N ARG A 537 18.68 28.09 -2.30
CA ARG A 537 18.00 27.16 -3.23
C ARG A 537 16.50 26.92 -2.97
N LEU A 538 15.87 27.68 -2.07
CA LEU A 538 14.42 27.67 -1.92
C LEU A 538 13.82 28.70 -2.89
N GLY A 539 13.37 28.24 -4.05
CA GLY A 539 12.74 29.09 -5.06
C GLY A 539 11.30 29.49 -4.70
N PRO A 540 10.71 30.46 -5.44
CA PRO A 540 9.35 30.93 -5.17
C PRO A 540 8.28 29.81 -5.19
N LYS A 541 8.38 28.89 -6.13
CA LYS A 541 7.44 27.75 -6.25
C LYS A 541 7.55 26.80 -5.05
N ALA A 542 8.78 26.48 -4.62
CA ALA A 542 9.00 25.62 -3.46
C ALA A 542 8.49 26.31 -2.16
N TYR A 543 8.69 27.63 -2.05
CA TYR A 543 8.14 28.41 -0.95
C TYR A 543 6.61 28.35 -0.93
N GLU A 544 5.94 28.64 -2.05
CA GLU A 544 4.49 28.57 -2.18
C GLU A 544 3.95 27.21 -1.79
N GLN A 545 4.55 26.14 -2.30
CA GLN A 545 4.09 24.76 -2.06
C GLN A 545 4.29 24.29 -0.62
N SER A 546 5.27 24.84 0.11
CA SER A 546 5.67 24.34 1.44
C SER A 546 5.15 25.17 2.61
N ILE A 547 5.04 26.49 2.42
CA ILE A 547 4.94 27.42 3.55
C ILE A 547 3.69 27.23 4.42
N GLY A 548 2.58 26.78 3.84
CA GLY A 548 1.34 26.52 4.58
C GLY A 548 1.44 25.33 5.53
N PHE A 549 2.35 24.38 5.24
CA PHE A 549 2.59 23.19 6.06
C PHE A 549 3.66 23.38 7.13
N LEU A 550 4.35 24.52 7.11
CA LEU A 550 5.40 24.88 8.07
C LEU A 550 4.83 25.83 9.10
N ARG A 551 5.04 25.53 10.39
CA ARG A 551 4.53 26.31 11.53
C ARG A 551 5.65 26.89 12.34
N ILE A 552 5.40 28.05 12.98
CA ILE A 552 6.30 28.70 13.94
C ILE A 552 5.50 28.95 15.22
N VAL A 553 5.77 28.19 16.27
CA VAL A 553 4.97 28.22 17.52
C VAL A 553 5.16 29.53 18.26
N ASP A 554 6.42 30.01 18.39
CA ASP A 554 6.80 31.23 19.13
C ASP A 554 7.25 32.35 18.17
N GLY A 555 6.49 32.54 17.08
CA GLY A 555 6.75 33.53 16.05
C GLY A 555 6.27 34.95 16.41
N ASP A 556 6.56 35.90 15.51
CA ASP A 556 6.14 37.28 15.64
C ASP A 556 4.72 37.52 15.05
N ASP A 557 4.18 36.58 14.27
CA ASP A 557 2.81 36.62 13.71
C ASP A 557 2.07 35.35 14.18
N GLU A 558 0.96 35.51 14.88
CA GLU A 558 0.14 34.44 15.44
C GLU A 558 -0.38 33.49 14.35
N LEU A 559 -0.58 33.99 13.12
CA LEU A 559 -1.02 33.19 11.99
C LEU A 559 0.04 32.19 11.52
N ASP A 560 1.32 32.44 11.83
CA ASP A 560 2.42 31.51 11.48
C ASP A 560 2.36 30.19 12.28
N ASN A 561 1.57 30.14 13.36
CA ASN A 561 1.28 28.89 14.09
C ASN A 561 -0.03 28.22 13.66
N THR A 562 -0.56 28.53 12.48
CA THR A 562 -1.79 27.91 11.94
C THR A 562 -1.51 27.17 10.64
N GLY A 563 -2.46 26.37 10.16
CA GLY A 563 -2.44 25.78 8.82
C GLY A 563 -2.88 26.73 7.71
N ILE A 564 -3.14 28.01 8.01
CA ILE A 564 -3.58 29.02 7.02
C ILE A 564 -2.40 29.38 6.12
N HIS A 565 -2.59 29.32 4.82
CA HIS A 565 -1.57 29.73 3.86
C HIS A 565 -1.36 31.25 3.89
N PRO A 566 -0.12 31.77 3.80
CA PRO A 566 0.14 33.23 3.85
C PRO A 566 -0.60 34.05 2.78
N GLU A 567 -0.96 33.46 1.64
CA GLU A 567 -1.79 34.13 0.63
C GLU A 567 -3.17 34.54 1.15
N SER A 568 -3.67 33.84 2.18
CA SER A 568 -4.97 34.10 2.81
C SER A 568 -4.88 35.06 4.02
N TYR A 569 -3.68 35.50 4.46
CA TYR A 569 -3.55 36.42 5.58
C TYR A 569 -4.29 37.76 5.39
N PRO A 570 -4.32 38.38 4.18
CA PRO A 570 -5.15 39.57 3.95
C PRO A 570 -6.64 39.32 4.22
N VAL A 571 -7.17 38.12 3.84
CA VAL A 571 -8.55 37.73 4.10
C VAL A 571 -8.80 37.60 5.60
N VAL A 572 -7.89 36.94 6.35
CA VAL A 572 -7.98 36.82 7.80
C VAL A 572 -7.97 38.21 8.48
N LYS A 573 -7.08 39.11 8.10
CA LYS A 573 -7.02 40.46 8.64
C LYS A 573 -8.29 41.28 8.37
N ALA A 574 -8.88 41.14 7.18
CA ALA A 574 -10.16 41.74 6.83
C ALA A 574 -11.33 41.13 7.66
N LEU A 575 -11.31 39.82 7.88
CA LEU A 575 -12.25 39.10 8.73
C LEU A 575 -12.18 39.60 10.19
N MET A 576 -10.98 39.66 10.78
CA MET A 576 -10.76 40.13 12.15
C MET A 576 -11.29 41.57 12.34
N LYS A 577 -10.91 42.47 11.42
CA LYS A 577 -11.40 43.86 11.44
C LYS A 577 -12.93 43.93 11.40
N ARG A 578 -13.57 43.09 10.62
CA ARG A 578 -15.03 43.08 10.46
C ARG A 578 -15.77 42.56 11.69
N LEU A 579 -15.21 41.50 12.30
CA LEU A 579 -15.79 40.88 13.50
C LEU A 579 -15.38 41.65 14.81
N GLY A 580 -14.48 42.61 14.74
CA GLY A 580 -13.96 43.30 15.91
C GLY A 580 -13.09 42.42 16.81
N LEU A 581 -12.45 41.38 16.21
CA LEU A 581 -11.62 40.42 16.93
C LEU A 581 -10.14 40.74 16.81
N ASN A 582 -9.37 40.36 17.84
CA ASN A 582 -7.90 40.48 17.86
C ASN A 582 -7.26 39.09 17.70
N LEU A 583 -6.18 38.99 16.92
CA LEU A 583 -5.44 37.74 16.72
C LEU A 583 -4.79 37.23 18.01
N HIS A 584 -4.45 38.11 18.95
CA HIS A 584 -3.94 37.70 20.28
C HIS A 584 -4.95 36.86 21.11
N ASP A 585 -6.23 36.93 20.76
CA ASP A 585 -7.30 36.18 21.44
C ASP A 585 -7.61 34.81 20.75
N LEU A 586 -6.78 34.41 19.78
CA LEU A 586 -6.95 33.16 19.04
C LEU A 586 -7.15 31.95 19.98
N GLY A 587 -8.16 31.13 19.68
CA GLY A 587 -8.47 29.93 20.44
C GLY A 587 -9.19 30.14 21.77
N THR A 588 -9.40 31.38 22.22
CA THR A 588 -10.17 31.64 23.46
C THR A 588 -11.66 31.32 23.28
N PRO A 589 -12.37 30.94 24.35
CA PRO A 589 -13.79 30.63 24.25
C PRO A 589 -14.64 31.79 23.68
N ALA A 590 -14.37 33.04 24.01
CA ALA A 590 -15.06 34.22 23.51
C ALA A 590 -14.83 34.44 22.02
N PHE A 591 -13.58 34.27 21.56
CA PHE A 591 -13.19 34.32 20.18
C PHE A 591 -13.93 33.24 19.35
N ASN A 592 -13.89 32.00 19.84
CA ASN A 592 -14.50 30.85 19.18
C ASN A 592 -16.04 30.99 19.09
N GLN A 593 -16.69 31.50 20.14
CA GLN A 593 -18.13 31.75 20.13
C GLN A 593 -18.54 32.74 19.04
N THR A 594 -17.72 33.80 18.83
CA THR A 594 -17.97 34.79 17.77
C THR A 594 -17.82 34.16 16.39
N LEU A 595 -16.79 33.33 16.18
CA LEU A 595 -16.58 32.63 14.90
C LEU A 595 -17.71 31.62 14.56
N GLN A 596 -18.26 30.94 15.57
CA GLN A 596 -19.36 29.97 15.37
C GLN A 596 -20.67 30.64 14.93
N GLN A 597 -20.86 31.92 15.18
CA GLN A 597 -22.07 32.65 14.75
C GLN A 597 -21.98 33.17 13.32
N VAL A 598 -20.87 32.99 12.64
CA VAL A 598 -20.64 33.50 11.29
C VAL A 598 -21.43 32.69 10.25
N LYS A 599 -22.10 33.40 9.35
CA LYS A 599 -22.75 32.81 8.17
C LYS A 599 -21.76 32.76 7.02
N ILE A 600 -21.17 31.57 6.79
CA ILE A 600 -20.06 31.36 5.85
C ILE A 600 -20.36 31.88 4.45
N ALA A 601 -21.49 31.49 3.82
CA ALA A 601 -21.83 31.91 2.47
C ALA A 601 -21.93 33.43 2.30
N GLN A 602 -22.52 34.12 3.28
CA GLN A 602 -22.67 35.57 3.24
C GLN A 602 -21.32 36.28 3.41
N LEU A 603 -20.46 35.75 4.31
CA LEU A 603 -19.17 36.34 4.59
C LEU A 603 -18.15 36.07 3.48
N ALA A 604 -18.18 34.87 2.88
CA ALA A 604 -17.36 34.49 1.73
C ALA A 604 -17.59 35.44 0.54
N ALA A 605 -18.86 35.72 0.21
CA ALA A 605 -19.20 36.69 -0.83
C ALA A 605 -18.69 38.11 -0.53
N GLN A 606 -18.74 38.55 0.73
CA GLN A 606 -18.28 39.87 1.15
C GLN A 606 -16.75 40.01 1.17
N LEU A 607 -16.04 38.93 1.48
CA LEU A 607 -14.57 38.89 1.50
C LEU A 607 -13.98 38.47 0.15
N GLN A 608 -14.83 38.19 -0.85
CA GLN A 608 -14.43 37.73 -2.19
C GLN A 608 -13.51 36.50 -2.12
N VAL A 609 -13.85 35.56 -1.26
CA VAL A 609 -13.12 34.29 -1.06
C VAL A 609 -14.12 33.13 -1.23
N GLY A 610 -13.63 31.96 -1.60
CA GLY A 610 -14.47 30.76 -1.69
C GLY A 610 -14.98 30.30 -0.32
N GLU A 611 -16.12 29.61 -0.31
CA GLU A 611 -16.71 29.11 0.94
C GLU A 611 -15.85 28.05 1.61
N GLU A 612 -15.23 27.15 0.81
CA GLU A 612 -14.31 26.11 1.31
C GLU A 612 -13.08 26.72 1.98
N THR A 613 -12.46 27.71 1.34
CA THR A 613 -11.29 28.41 1.88
C THR A 613 -11.66 29.17 3.16
N LEU A 614 -12.81 29.82 3.21
CA LEU A 614 -13.27 30.51 4.41
C LEU A 614 -13.56 29.54 5.55
N HIS A 615 -14.17 28.40 5.24
CA HIS A 615 -14.42 27.34 6.21
C HIS A 615 -13.10 26.86 6.85
N ASP A 616 -12.10 26.53 6.04
CA ASP A 616 -10.79 26.12 6.52
C ASP A 616 -10.11 27.20 7.39
N ILE A 617 -10.21 28.47 6.99
CA ILE A 617 -9.69 29.58 7.78
C ILE A 617 -10.37 29.64 9.16
N LEU A 618 -11.69 29.51 9.21
CA LEU A 618 -12.43 29.56 10.47
C LEU A 618 -12.08 28.39 11.40
N GLU A 619 -11.92 27.17 10.86
CA GLU A 619 -11.48 26.02 11.64
C GLU A 619 -10.07 26.22 12.25
N GLU A 620 -9.12 26.68 11.44
CA GLU A 620 -7.75 26.91 11.88
C GLU A 620 -7.64 28.04 12.93
N LEU A 621 -8.46 29.06 12.82
CA LEU A 621 -8.51 30.16 13.80
C LEU A 621 -9.14 29.73 15.13
N GLN A 622 -10.06 28.77 15.13
CA GLN A 622 -10.67 28.24 16.36
C GLN A 622 -9.70 27.38 17.18
N LYS A 623 -8.78 26.69 16.50
CA LYS A 623 -7.82 25.76 17.11
C LYS A 623 -6.40 26.02 16.60
N PRO A 624 -5.78 27.18 16.94
CA PRO A 624 -4.43 27.51 16.47
C PRO A 624 -3.42 26.48 16.98
N GLY A 625 -2.48 26.07 16.12
CA GLY A 625 -1.48 25.07 16.47
C GLY A 625 -2.01 23.65 16.70
N ARG A 626 -3.25 23.36 16.30
CA ARG A 626 -3.86 22.03 16.43
C ARG A 626 -2.99 20.97 15.77
N ASP A 627 -2.70 19.93 16.52
CA ASP A 627 -2.18 18.67 16.01
C ASP A 627 -3.36 17.72 15.87
N LEU A 628 -3.64 17.27 14.64
CA LEU A 628 -4.75 16.33 14.38
C LEU A 628 -4.64 15.04 15.19
N ARG A 629 -3.44 14.69 15.62
CA ARG A 629 -3.18 13.48 16.41
C ARG A 629 -3.62 13.62 17.87
N ASP A 630 -3.81 14.85 18.38
CA ASP A 630 -4.27 15.08 19.78
C ASP A 630 -5.73 14.59 19.98
N GLU A 631 -6.48 14.35 18.88
CA GLU A 631 -7.84 13.81 18.91
C GLU A 631 -7.86 12.27 18.79
N MET A 632 -6.70 11.64 18.53
CA MET A 632 -6.58 10.19 18.45
C MET A 632 -6.54 9.55 19.85
N PRO A 633 -6.92 8.28 19.98
CA PRO A 633 -6.86 7.57 21.27
C PRO A 633 -5.46 7.60 21.86
N ALA A 634 -5.34 7.97 23.14
CA ALA A 634 -4.07 7.90 23.85
C ALA A 634 -3.64 6.44 24.01
N PRO A 635 -2.31 6.14 24.03
CA PRO A 635 -1.82 4.78 24.23
C PRO A 635 -2.38 4.15 25.52
N LEU A 636 -2.72 2.86 25.46
CA LEU A 636 -3.20 2.12 26.63
C LEU A 636 -2.06 1.93 27.63
N LEU A 637 -2.12 2.68 28.74
CA LEU A 637 -1.11 2.64 29.80
C LEU A 637 -1.33 1.40 30.67
N ARG A 638 -0.29 0.59 30.87
CA ARG A 638 -0.35 -0.66 31.64
C ARG A 638 0.49 -0.59 32.89
N SER A 639 0.02 -1.27 33.94
CA SER A 639 0.74 -1.50 35.19
C SER A 639 0.81 -3.01 35.57
N ASP A 640 0.03 -3.85 34.89
CA ASP A 640 -0.09 -5.28 35.14
C ASP A 640 0.02 -6.10 33.84
N VAL A 641 0.33 -7.39 34.00
CA VAL A 641 0.49 -8.36 32.92
C VAL A 641 -0.51 -9.49 33.07
N LEU A 642 -1.19 -9.84 31.95
CA LEU A 642 -2.03 -11.02 31.85
C LEU A 642 -1.26 -12.19 31.23
N THR A 643 -1.56 -13.41 31.67
CA THR A 643 -1.05 -14.65 31.03
C THR A 643 -2.14 -15.34 30.21
N LEU A 644 -1.76 -16.26 29.32
CA LEU A 644 -2.72 -17.06 28.54
C LEU A 644 -3.66 -17.90 29.45
N GLU A 645 -3.16 -18.31 30.63
CA GLU A 645 -3.90 -19.11 31.60
C GLU A 645 -4.93 -18.29 32.40
N ASP A 646 -4.75 -16.95 32.41
CA ASP A 646 -5.71 -16.05 33.05
C ASP A 646 -6.93 -15.77 32.14
N LEU A 647 -6.84 -16.08 30.83
CA LEU A 647 -7.90 -15.82 29.86
C LEU A 647 -9.02 -16.88 29.98
N GLN A 648 -10.24 -16.41 30.16
CA GLN A 648 -11.44 -17.24 30.16
C GLN A 648 -12.40 -16.82 29.05
N PRO A 649 -13.05 -17.75 28.34
CA PRO A 649 -14.11 -17.43 27.41
C PRO A 649 -15.17 -16.50 28.02
N GLY A 650 -15.57 -15.45 27.32
CA GLY A 650 -16.48 -14.43 27.83
C GLY A 650 -15.81 -13.28 28.58
N MET A 651 -14.51 -13.36 28.89
CA MET A 651 -13.77 -12.29 29.57
C MET A 651 -13.69 -11.05 28.68
N GLN A 652 -14.12 -9.90 29.23
CA GLN A 652 -14.05 -8.61 28.57
C GLN A 652 -12.69 -7.94 28.83
N LEU A 653 -12.03 -7.47 27.79
CA LEU A 653 -10.73 -6.83 27.86
C LEU A 653 -10.69 -5.60 26.95
N GLN A 654 -9.83 -4.66 27.28
CA GLN A 654 -9.40 -3.62 26.33
C GLN A 654 -8.10 -4.05 25.67
N GLY A 655 -8.05 -3.88 24.35
CA GLY A 655 -6.86 -4.19 23.58
C GLY A 655 -6.56 -3.13 22.55
N THR A 656 -5.31 -3.11 22.09
CA THR A 656 -4.85 -2.21 21.01
C THR A 656 -4.77 -2.99 19.73
N VAL A 657 -5.37 -2.47 18.65
CA VAL A 657 -5.28 -3.06 17.31
C VAL A 657 -3.85 -2.91 16.79
N ARG A 658 -3.18 -4.04 16.55
CA ARG A 658 -1.78 -4.09 16.09
C ARG A 658 -1.66 -4.18 14.58
N ASN A 659 -2.59 -4.89 13.95
CA ASN A 659 -2.59 -5.08 12.52
C ASN A 659 -4.01 -5.33 12.01
N VAL A 660 -4.34 -4.77 10.86
CA VAL A 660 -5.60 -5.00 10.15
C VAL A 660 -5.29 -5.72 8.84
N ILE A 661 -6.01 -6.79 8.57
CA ILE A 661 -5.85 -7.64 7.40
C ILE A 661 -7.21 -7.95 6.77
N ASP A 662 -7.25 -8.47 5.56
CA ASP A 662 -8.50 -8.70 4.81
C ASP A 662 -9.54 -9.57 5.54
N PHE A 663 -9.11 -10.46 6.40
CA PHE A 663 -10.00 -11.39 7.11
C PHE A 663 -10.21 -11.04 8.60
N GLY A 664 -9.69 -9.90 9.08
CA GLY A 664 -9.90 -9.48 10.47
C GLY A 664 -8.84 -8.53 11.00
N ALA A 665 -8.76 -8.43 12.33
CA ALA A 665 -7.80 -7.59 13.03
C ALA A 665 -7.07 -8.37 14.13
N PHE A 666 -5.78 -8.13 14.28
CA PHE A 666 -4.99 -8.61 15.41
C PHE A 666 -4.98 -7.56 16.52
N VAL A 667 -5.35 -8.00 17.73
CA VAL A 667 -5.52 -7.13 18.89
C VAL A 667 -4.62 -7.61 20.03
N ASP A 668 -3.76 -6.72 20.50
CA ASP A 668 -2.94 -6.92 21.70
C ASP A 668 -3.79 -6.67 22.95
N ILE A 669 -4.12 -7.72 23.66
CA ILE A 669 -4.89 -7.69 24.89
C ILE A 669 -4.02 -7.80 26.17
N GLY A 670 -2.69 -7.70 26.03
CA GLY A 670 -1.74 -7.78 27.14
C GLY A 670 -1.23 -9.20 27.46
N VAL A 671 -1.43 -10.15 26.54
CA VAL A 671 -0.86 -11.50 26.63
C VAL A 671 0.19 -11.71 25.55
N LYS A 672 0.99 -12.77 25.63
CA LYS A 672 2.12 -13.05 24.74
C LYS A 672 1.80 -13.06 23.26
N GLN A 673 0.55 -13.39 22.92
CA GLN A 673 0.08 -13.55 21.54
C GLN A 673 -1.07 -12.58 21.27
N ASP A 674 -1.02 -11.88 20.16
CA ASP A 674 -2.16 -11.08 19.73
C ASP A 674 -3.37 -11.98 19.45
N GLY A 675 -4.54 -11.57 19.89
CA GLY A 675 -5.80 -12.24 19.59
C GLY A 675 -6.33 -11.83 18.22
N LEU A 676 -6.94 -12.76 17.49
CA LEU A 676 -7.59 -12.49 16.23
C LEU A 676 -9.07 -12.20 16.43
N VAL A 677 -9.51 -11.04 15.99
CA VAL A 677 -10.94 -10.74 15.75
C VAL A 677 -11.21 -10.99 14.27
N HIS A 678 -11.91 -12.07 13.95
CA HIS A 678 -12.27 -12.36 12.55
C HIS A 678 -13.24 -11.31 12.02
N ILE A 679 -13.24 -11.06 10.70
CA ILE A 679 -14.08 -10.03 10.05
C ILE A 679 -15.57 -10.14 10.41
N SER A 680 -16.11 -11.35 10.58
CA SER A 680 -17.49 -11.60 11.01
C SER A 680 -17.76 -11.30 12.48
N LYS A 681 -16.72 -11.00 13.26
CA LYS A 681 -16.76 -10.74 14.71
C LYS A 681 -16.39 -9.29 15.07
N LEU A 682 -16.13 -8.43 14.07
CA LEU A 682 -15.81 -7.02 14.27
C LEU A 682 -17.03 -6.18 14.65
N LYS A 683 -18.16 -6.43 14.01
CA LYS A 683 -19.45 -5.83 14.34
C LYS A 683 -20.60 -6.71 13.86
N LYS A 684 -21.79 -6.46 14.39
CA LYS A 684 -23.03 -7.10 13.93
C LYS A 684 -23.35 -6.70 12.48
N GLY A 685 -23.62 -7.68 11.61
CA GLY A 685 -23.93 -7.48 10.20
C GLY A 685 -22.72 -7.66 9.28
N PHE A 686 -22.95 -7.41 7.98
CA PHE A 686 -21.93 -7.61 6.96
C PHE A 686 -20.85 -6.51 7.02
N VAL A 687 -19.60 -6.94 7.13
CA VAL A 687 -18.41 -6.08 7.03
C VAL A 687 -17.74 -6.38 5.71
N LYS A 688 -17.60 -5.38 4.86
CA LYS A 688 -16.95 -5.54 3.56
C LYS A 688 -15.41 -5.57 3.72
N HIS A 689 -14.90 -4.68 4.53
CA HIS A 689 -13.48 -4.56 4.82
C HIS A 689 -13.26 -4.31 6.31
N PRO A 690 -12.32 -5.02 6.99
CA PRO A 690 -12.01 -4.77 8.40
C PRO A 690 -11.61 -3.33 8.70
N SER A 691 -10.90 -2.66 7.79
CA SER A 691 -10.51 -1.25 7.89
C SER A 691 -11.69 -0.26 7.92
N ASP A 692 -12.91 -0.70 7.53
CA ASP A 692 -14.13 0.11 7.67
C ASP A 692 -14.64 0.15 9.13
N VAL A 693 -14.08 -0.69 10.00
CA VAL A 693 -14.54 -0.87 11.39
C VAL A 693 -13.45 -0.54 12.40
N VAL A 694 -12.20 -0.93 12.14
CA VAL A 694 -11.07 -0.73 13.05
C VAL A 694 -9.82 -0.33 12.28
N ALA A 695 -8.95 0.44 12.94
CA ALA A 695 -7.66 0.88 12.43
C ALA A 695 -6.52 0.48 13.38
N VAL A 696 -5.30 0.41 12.86
CA VAL A 696 -4.10 0.16 13.67
C VAL A 696 -3.92 1.28 14.70
N GLY A 697 -3.73 0.89 15.96
CA GLY A 697 -3.63 1.81 17.08
C GLY A 697 -4.96 2.05 17.83
N ASP A 698 -6.10 1.64 17.28
CA ASP A 698 -7.38 1.76 17.97
C ASP A 698 -7.39 0.97 19.26
N ILE A 699 -7.99 1.55 20.29
CA ILE A 699 -8.30 0.85 21.54
C ILE A 699 -9.72 0.32 21.42
N VAL A 700 -9.83 -1.00 21.42
CA VAL A 700 -11.10 -1.69 21.25
C VAL A 700 -11.46 -2.54 22.46
N THR A 701 -12.76 -2.63 22.76
CA THR A 701 -13.26 -3.58 23.73
C THR A 701 -13.50 -4.91 23.01
N VAL A 702 -12.91 -5.97 23.54
CA VAL A 702 -13.04 -7.33 23.00
C VAL A 702 -13.43 -8.32 24.07
N TRP A 703 -14.06 -9.40 23.67
CA TRP A 703 -14.36 -10.55 24.51
C TRP A 703 -13.59 -11.76 24.02
N VAL A 704 -13.05 -12.53 24.93
CA VAL A 704 -12.36 -13.78 24.62
C VAL A 704 -13.40 -14.81 24.17
N GLU A 705 -13.32 -15.28 22.91
CA GLU A 705 -14.21 -16.30 22.38
C GLU A 705 -13.67 -17.71 22.69
N SER A 706 -12.39 -17.93 22.42
CA SER A 706 -11.70 -19.17 22.75
C SER A 706 -10.19 -18.99 22.85
N VAL A 707 -9.54 -19.86 23.62
CA VAL A 707 -8.07 -19.90 23.78
C VAL A 707 -7.59 -21.31 23.46
N ASP A 708 -6.75 -21.45 22.42
CA ASP A 708 -6.04 -22.69 22.10
C ASP A 708 -4.60 -22.59 22.62
N THR A 709 -4.38 -23.07 23.84
CA THR A 709 -3.07 -23.06 24.51
C THR A 709 -2.03 -23.95 23.81
N LYS A 710 -2.44 -24.97 23.04
CA LYS A 710 -1.51 -25.85 22.30
C LYS A 710 -0.94 -25.16 21.04
N ARG A 711 -1.76 -24.33 20.42
CA ARG A 711 -1.37 -23.61 19.20
C ARG A 711 -1.06 -22.14 19.44
N ASN A 712 -1.13 -21.69 20.70
CA ASN A 712 -0.98 -20.29 21.10
C ASN A 712 -1.90 -19.36 20.27
N ARG A 713 -3.18 -19.71 20.10
CA ARG A 713 -4.15 -18.92 19.35
C ARG A 713 -5.26 -18.43 20.26
N ILE A 714 -5.60 -17.15 20.14
CA ILE A 714 -6.66 -16.49 20.86
C ILE A 714 -7.67 -15.99 19.85
N GLN A 715 -8.91 -16.43 19.97
CA GLN A 715 -10.03 -15.91 19.20
C GLN A 715 -10.75 -14.86 20.05
N LEU A 716 -10.98 -13.71 19.44
CA LEU A 716 -11.63 -12.57 20.05
C LEU A 716 -12.87 -12.17 19.25
N THR A 717 -13.81 -11.53 19.92
CA THR A 717 -14.95 -10.88 19.28
C THR A 717 -15.14 -9.47 19.83
N MET A 718 -15.56 -8.53 18.98
CA MET A 718 -15.99 -7.20 19.37
C MET A 718 -17.50 -7.12 19.57
N ILE A 719 -18.22 -8.24 19.39
CA ILE A 719 -19.67 -8.34 19.58
C ILE A 719 -19.92 -8.92 20.97
N PRO A 720 -20.61 -8.19 21.90
CA PRO A 720 -20.96 -8.69 23.22
C PRO A 720 -21.76 -10.00 23.15
N ALA A 721 -21.61 -10.86 24.17
CA ALA A 721 -22.33 -12.13 24.22
C ALA A 721 -23.86 -11.97 24.23
N GLU A 722 -24.35 -10.85 24.72
CA GLU A 722 -25.78 -10.49 24.73
C GLU A 722 -26.32 -10.11 23.34
N GLU A 723 -25.43 -9.86 22.39
CA GLU A 723 -25.74 -9.45 21.02
C GLU A 723 -25.34 -10.47 19.94
N GLN A 724 -24.73 -11.59 20.35
CA GLN A 724 -24.38 -12.70 19.45
C GLN A 724 -25.62 -13.53 19.14
#